data_8ddd4ccc7e602d1b2882d3ba5d2cd6fb
#
_entry.id   8ddd4ccc7e602d1b2882d3ba5d2cd6fb
#
_cell.length_a   1.000
_cell.length_b   1.000
_cell.length_c   1.000
_cell.angle_alpha   90.00
_cell.angle_beta   90.00
_cell.angle_gamma   90.00
#
_symmetry.space_group_name_H-M   'P 1'
#
loop_
_entity.id
_entity.type
_entity.pdbx_description
1 polymer ?
#
loop_
_entity_poly.entity_id
_entity_poly.type
_entity_poly.pdbx_seq_one_letter_code
_entity_poly.pdbx_strand_id
1 'polypeptide(L)'
;MSTTNGGICTQCKEMLAHWIQEADNGSEDYQAKLGVHFLSLADAGVNREENASQAIHWLVLASRQGNKDATANLQKCAETGTGITESNKDSVKWCLTTSVSEKKIRQAARNLFHQINKTHKDVISREEYLEAISGLTDSIRQQKLLAAAGKKIGDQISENEFMKMLSRRVQGKLTLTSEEMDEASAAYQSAGLLTKMFVYPRQTATVIFDQSLEWASKEGLGFVTSMVPTNQIYILAMLFAYSFLTPAFILLIVPLFVFYLSSIALIIATLQMFYKKKKQKDAADLASVLQKFDVNIDLEDTQSQYSWNSLTPYWVFFGILPIVVISFALSNKAYIPCSEFFVIGTGMAIFCFIGLSDEYDKLTFLLLFANTVASLPVFFHNFPDILLVARVIQILTQPFFSFSLGPWMKFNLSIPSVFYMVIPVFFLRLAMKNSWSGMYRIVVPHLVCYFWWNVMTAFYPFTTWKGLARATAGYLLLPFLLPLGVLVVFGLILYLLYLLFQTQVFGKLFVTIILLSIPLLLTQTKSIFGNKANKSLGSARKVIMGIFSALAIVSMIFIQIPQLTPPKTLELSWEDYKLVCVPTSSENVPAYQIRCAQFSGTKVTWKGKWMWSKISKIENTAESVLNALPSFISRPLYCIYGERRPDCDETSMPKDTFRHCKLIESAGQSCHVQNHNVYSFQIGVNIENATVFLEAGNGFLSVVMAMKNENEVEFTGSLVGGLGTSTPSIKLIKVLNREMAEIMNNEQEEDEQFYTRSFKDAARVTFNFFFFPVFEYSAF
;
A
#
# COMPACT_ATOMS: atom_id res chain seq x y z
N MET A 1 -56.09 6.08 40.72
CA MET A 1 -57.18 5.17 40.99
C MET A 1 -57.35 5.06 42.48
N SER A 2 -58.57 5.45 43.02
CA SER A 2 -58.84 5.60 44.42
C SER A 2 -58.91 4.27 45.16
N THR A 3 -58.19 4.19 46.27
CA THR A 3 -58.19 3.12 47.23
C THR A 3 -59.56 3.12 47.96
N THR A 4 -60.38 2.17 47.66
CA THR A 4 -61.53 1.80 48.53
C THR A 4 -61.51 0.27 48.69
N ASN A 5 -61.23 -0.12 49.93
CA ASN A 5 -61.58 -1.39 50.62
C ASN A 5 -61.58 -2.72 49.82
N GLY A 6 -60.55 -3.53 50.05
CA GLY A 6 -60.66 -4.97 50.33
C GLY A 6 -61.27 -5.93 49.32
N GLY A 7 -61.67 -5.54 48.14
CA GLY A 7 -62.19 -6.43 47.10
C GLY A 7 -61.38 -6.30 45.86
N ILE A 8 -60.40 -7.26 45.64
CA ILE A 8 -59.71 -7.35 44.38
C ILE A 8 -60.77 -7.58 43.30
N CYS A 9 -60.86 -6.60 42.38
CA CYS A 9 -61.76 -6.66 41.23
C CYS A 9 -61.60 -7.98 40.50
N THR A 10 -62.60 -8.84 40.43
CA THR A 10 -62.56 -10.14 39.74
C THR A 10 -62.13 -9.99 38.32
N GLN A 11 -62.58 -8.92 37.66
CA GLN A 11 -62.16 -8.56 36.29
C GLN A 11 -60.68 -8.19 36.17
N CYS A 12 -60.09 -7.61 37.24
CA CYS A 12 -58.61 -7.33 37.26
C CYS A 12 -57.81 -8.62 37.43
N LYS A 13 -58.31 -9.61 38.15
CA LYS A 13 -57.68 -10.93 38.29
C LYS A 13 -57.73 -11.71 36.99
N GLU A 14 -58.85 -11.72 36.32
CA GLU A 14 -59.00 -12.35 34.99
C GLU A 14 -58.10 -11.72 33.94
N MET A 15 -58.05 -10.39 33.93
CA MET A 15 -57.16 -9.65 33.01
C MET A 15 -55.67 -9.94 33.30
N LEU A 16 -55.24 -9.99 34.54
CA LEU A 16 -53.88 -10.32 34.92
C LEU A 16 -53.53 -11.77 34.55
N ALA A 17 -54.46 -12.71 34.79
CA ALA A 17 -54.28 -14.11 34.38
C ALA A 17 -54.14 -14.24 32.87
N HIS A 18 -54.91 -13.52 32.09
CA HIS A 18 -54.77 -13.45 30.64
C HIS A 18 -53.41 -12.86 30.22
N TRP A 19 -52.94 -11.79 30.88
CA TRP A 19 -51.61 -11.21 30.56
C TRP A 19 -50.46 -12.20 30.86
N ILE A 20 -50.56 -12.93 31.96
CA ILE A 20 -49.59 -13.96 32.33
C ILE A 20 -49.59 -15.06 31.27
N GLN A 21 -50.75 -15.54 30.86
CA GLN A 21 -50.87 -16.60 29.85
C GLN A 21 -50.28 -16.17 28.50
N GLU A 22 -50.59 -14.93 28.04
CA GLU A 22 -50.05 -14.41 26.80
C GLU A 22 -48.54 -14.10 26.89
N ALA A 23 -48.06 -13.68 28.04
CA ALA A 23 -46.62 -13.46 28.27
C ALA A 23 -45.84 -14.79 28.33
N ASP A 24 -46.43 -15.83 28.94
CA ASP A 24 -45.85 -17.19 28.95
C ASP A 24 -45.85 -17.83 27.55
N ASN A 25 -46.82 -17.48 26.70
CA ASN A 25 -46.87 -17.83 25.30
C ASN A 25 -45.80 -17.08 24.45
N GLY A 26 -45.03 -16.16 25.06
CA GLY A 26 -43.89 -15.48 24.45
C GLY A 26 -44.21 -14.11 23.85
N SER A 27 -45.42 -13.54 24.07
CA SER A 27 -45.79 -12.22 23.54
C SER A 27 -44.97 -11.09 24.18
N GLU A 28 -44.18 -10.38 23.39
CA GLU A 28 -43.31 -9.30 23.86
C GLU A 28 -44.09 -8.14 24.50
N ASP A 29 -45.28 -7.82 23.98
CA ASP A 29 -46.09 -6.73 24.46
C ASP A 29 -46.70 -7.04 25.83
N TYR A 30 -47.18 -8.27 26.05
CA TYR A 30 -47.70 -8.69 27.34
C TYR A 30 -46.62 -8.88 28.38
N GLN A 31 -45.45 -9.35 27.99
CA GLN A 31 -44.26 -9.38 28.86
C GLN A 31 -43.85 -7.96 29.30
N ALA A 32 -43.84 -6.98 28.38
CA ALA A 32 -43.57 -5.59 28.72
C ALA A 32 -44.62 -5.01 29.66
N LYS A 33 -45.93 -5.26 29.42
CA LYS A 33 -47.04 -4.83 30.28
C LYS A 33 -46.93 -5.42 31.67
N LEU A 34 -46.64 -6.71 31.80
CA LEU A 34 -46.43 -7.36 33.11
C LEU A 34 -45.23 -6.78 33.85
N GLY A 35 -44.10 -6.55 33.13
CA GLY A 35 -42.92 -5.91 33.71
C GLY A 35 -43.22 -4.54 34.29
N VAL A 36 -43.98 -3.69 33.55
CA VAL A 36 -44.41 -2.37 34.02
C VAL A 36 -45.39 -2.49 35.18
N HIS A 37 -46.32 -3.45 35.15
CA HIS A 37 -47.26 -3.68 36.22
C HIS A 37 -46.55 -4.06 37.53
N PHE A 38 -45.63 -5.04 37.51
CA PHE A 38 -44.86 -5.42 38.70
C PHE A 38 -43.96 -4.28 39.18
N LEU A 39 -43.41 -3.47 38.27
CA LEU A 39 -42.63 -2.29 38.64
C LEU A 39 -43.50 -1.27 39.40
N SER A 40 -44.70 -1.03 38.93
CA SER A 40 -45.67 -0.13 39.60
C SER A 40 -46.07 -0.62 41.01
N LEU A 41 -46.19 -1.92 41.22
CA LEU A 41 -46.42 -2.53 42.52
C LEU A 41 -45.22 -2.37 43.46
N ALA A 42 -44.02 -2.56 42.95
CA ALA A 42 -42.78 -2.35 43.69
C ALA A 42 -42.61 -0.88 44.10
N ASP A 43 -42.93 0.07 43.21
CA ASP A 43 -42.91 1.52 43.49
C ASP A 43 -43.98 1.92 44.52
N ALA A 44 -45.13 1.23 44.52
CA ALA A 44 -46.17 1.41 45.52
C ALA A 44 -45.84 0.76 46.90
N GLY A 45 -44.66 0.11 47.01
CA GLY A 45 -44.19 -0.49 48.26
C GLY A 45 -44.79 -1.86 48.59
N VAL A 46 -45.55 -2.47 47.67
CA VAL A 46 -46.16 -3.81 47.85
C VAL A 46 -45.10 -4.85 47.54
N ASN A 47 -44.68 -5.68 48.53
CA ASN A 47 -43.67 -6.72 48.37
C ASN A 47 -42.52 -6.28 47.46
N ARG A 48 -41.90 -5.13 47.79
CA ARG A 48 -41.00 -4.36 46.91
C ARG A 48 -39.92 -5.18 46.24
N GLU A 49 -39.24 -6.03 46.99
CA GLU A 49 -38.11 -6.81 46.44
C GLU A 49 -38.58 -7.91 45.48
N GLU A 50 -39.66 -8.61 45.83
CA GLU A 50 -40.22 -9.68 45.00
C GLU A 50 -40.82 -9.12 43.70
N ASN A 51 -41.64 -8.06 43.81
CA ASN A 51 -42.21 -7.43 42.63
C ASN A 51 -41.17 -6.74 41.74
N ALA A 52 -40.13 -6.15 42.30
CA ALA A 52 -39.02 -5.62 41.54
C ALA A 52 -38.23 -6.72 40.78
N SER A 53 -38.02 -7.87 41.41
CA SER A 53 -37.39 -9.03 40.76
C SER A 53 -38.24 -9.57 39.61
N GLN A 54 -39.56 -9.70 39.83
CA GLN A 54 -40.52 -10.14 38.80
C GLN A 54 -40.60 -9.10 37.65
N ALA A 55 -40.58 -7.83 37.96
CA ALA A 55 -40.53 -6.77 36.96
C ALA A 55 -39.29 -6.89 36.05
N ILE A 56 -38.09 -7.04 36.64
CA ILE A 56 -36.84 -7.23 35.88
C ILE A 56 -36.92 -8.50 35.03
N HIS A 57 -37.44 -9.60 35.56
CA HIS A 57 -37.59 -10.83 34.78
C HIS A 57 -38.40 -10.61 33.50
N TRP A 58 -39.59 -10.06 33.59
CA TRP A 58 -40.49 -9.84 32.46
C TRP A 58 -39.95 -8.75 31.50
N LEU A 59 -39.36 -7.68 32.02
CA LEU A 59 -38.74 -6.64 31.21
C LEU A 59 -37.51 -7.17 30.43
N VAL A 60 -36.74 -8.04 31.02
CA VAL A 60 -35.59 -8.69 30.32
C VAL A 60 -36.11 -9.59 29.20
N LEU A 61 -37.16 -10.37 29.41
CA LEU A 61 -37.74 -11.23 28.37
C LEU A 61 -38.26 -10.39 27.20
N ALA A 62 -39.05 -9.34 27.47
CA ALA A 62 -39.57 -8.44 26.44
C ALA A 62 -38.45 -7.68 25.71
N SER A 63 -37.45 -7.19 26.46
CA SER A 63 -36.31 -6.48 25.88
C SER A 63 -35.42 -7.39 24.99
N ARG A 64 -35.28 -8.66 25.33
CA ARG A 64 -34.56 -9.64 24.49
C ARG A 64 -35.21 -9.85 23.13
N GLN A 65 -36.54 -9.71 23.05
CA GLN A 65 -37.31 -9.76 21.80
C GLN A 65 -37.26 -8.44 21.01
N GLY A 66 -36.75 -7.37 21.59
CA GLY A 66 -36.53 -6.09 20.91
C GLY A 66 -37.54 -5.00 21.32
N ASN A 67 -38.39 -5.22 22.35
CA ASN A 67 -39.33 -4.22 22.84
C ASN A 67 -38.59 -3.00 23.39
N LYS A 68 -38.87 -1.82 22.81
CA LYS A 68 -38.20 -0.56 23.15
C LYS A 68 -38.63 -0.03 24.52
N ASP A 69 -39.91 -0.17 24.86
CA ASP A 69 -40.46 0.31 26.12
C ASP A 69 -39.93 -0.50 27.31
N ALA A 70 -39.84 -1.82 27.15
CA ALA A 70 -39.20 -2.69 28.13
C ALA A 70 -37.71 -2.32 28.32
N THR A 71 -36.99 -2.01 27.24
CA THR A 71 -35.56 -1.60 27.32
C THR A 71 -35.42 -0.25 28.04
N ALA A 72 -36.32 0.72 27.78
CA ALA A 72 -36.31 2.02 28.45
C ALA A 72 -36.61 1.90 29.96
N ASN A 73 -37.55 1.01 30.34
CA ASN A 73 -37.83 0.74 31.74
C ASN A 73 -36.67 0.00 32.44
N LEU A 74 -36.02 -0.94 31.76
CA LEU A 74 -34.80 -1.57 32.28
C LEU A 74 -33.68 -0.56 32.52
N GLN A 75 -33.54 0.44 31.65
CA GLN A 75 -32.56 1.50 31.85
C GLN A 75 -32.85 2.30 33.12
N LYS A 76 -34.11 2.68 33.36
CA LYS A 76 -34.51 3.34 34.60
C LYS A 76 -34.22 2.47 35.84
N CYS A 77 -34.54 1.19 35.76
CA CYS A 77 -34.22 0.22 36.84
C CYS A 77 -32.70 0.13 37.07
N ALA A 78 -31.90 0.19 36.02
CA ALA A 78 -30.43 0.15 36.14
C ALA A 78 -29.87 1.42 36.80
N GLU A 79 -30.47 2.58 36.53
CA GLU A 79 -30.08 3.86 37.11
C GLU A 79 -30.47 3.96 38.60
N THR A 80 -31.64 3.40 38.99
CA THR A 80 -32.13 3.39 40.36
C THR A 80 -31.68 2.20 41.23
N GLY A 81 -31.11 1.17 40.60
CA GLY A 81 -30.76 -0.07 41.26
C GLY A 81 -31.95 -0.97 41.62
N THR A 82 -33.17 -0.67 41.15
CA THR A 82 -34.41 -1.36 41.53
C THR A 82 -34.47 -2.76 40.91
N GLY A 83 -34.52 -3.80 41.75
CA GLY A 83 -34.68 -5.20 41.35
C GLY A 83 -33.44 -5.81 40.68
N ILE A 84 -32.28 -5.11 40.64
CA ILE A 84 -31.05 -5.62 40.09
C ILE A 84 -30.29 -6.43 41.13
N THR A 85 -30.01 -7.68 40.79
CA THR A 85 -29.28 -8.64 41.59
C THR A 85 -28.03 -9.10 40.83
N GLU A 86 -27.05 -9.69 41.51
CA GLU A 86 -25.86 -10.24 40.82
C GLU A 86 -26.27 -11.31 39.80
N SER A 87 -27.37 -12.04 39.98
CA SER A 87 -27.86 -13.07 39.06
C SER A 87 -28.45 -12.51 37.76
N ASN A 88 -29.04 -11.31 37.76
CA ASN A 88 -29.68 -10.74 36.59
C ASN A 88 -28.89 -9.58 35.94
N LYS A 89 -27.87 -9.08 36.61
CA LYS A 89 -27.02 -7.95 36.20
C LYS A 89 -26.46 -8.08 34.80
N ASP A 90 -25.91 -9.26 34.46
CA ASP A 90 -25.36 -9.50 33.13
C ASP A 90 -26.43 -9.53 32.05
N SER A 91 -27.60 -10.06 32.34
CA SER A 91 -28.77 -10.04 31.44
C SER A 91 -29.30 -8.62 31.17
N VAL A 92 -29.39 -7.82 32.23
CA VAL A 92 -29.80 -6.41 32.12
C VAL A 92 -28.74 -5.62 31.31
N LYS A 93 -27.45 -5.78 31.65
CA LYS A 93 -26.37 -5.14 30.92
C LYS A 93 -26.39 -5.52 29.43
N TRP A 94 -26.60 -6.78 29.12
CA TRP A 94 -26.73 -7.23 27.74
C TRP A 94 -27.93 -6.58 27.04
N CYS A 95 -29.09 -6.50 27.69
CA CYS A 95 -30.29 -5.85 27.13
C CYS A 95 -30.08 -4.36 26.85
N LEU A 96 -29.31 -3.65 27.67
CA LEU A 96 -29.01 -2.24 27.52
C LEU A 96 -27.92 -1.96 26.46
N THR A 97 -26.94 -2.84 26.35
CA THR A 97 -25.80 -2.63 25.42
C THR A 97 -26.07 -3.17 24.01
N THR A 98 -27.08 -4.04 23.84
CA THR A 98 -27.37 -4.69 22.55
C THR A 98 -28.44 -3.88 21.79
N SER A 99 -28.19 -3.60 20.51
CA SER A 99 -29.14 -2.87 19.66
C SER A 99 -30.44 -3.66 19.45
N VAL A 100 -31.54 -2.94 19.22
CA VAL A 100 -32.85 -3.56 18.94
C VAL A 100 -32.80 -4.47 17.73
N SER A 101 -32.11 -4.05 16.68
CA SER A 101 -31.90 -4.87 15.46
C SER A 101 -31.15 -6.17 15.75
N GLU A 102 -30.10 -6.14 16.57
CA GLU A 102 -29.40 -7.36 16.97
C GLU A 102 -30.30 -8.33 17.76
N LYS A 103 -31.12 -7.80 18.65
CA LYS A 103 -32.07 -8.60 19.40
C LYS A 103 -33.06 -9.31 18.47
N LYS A 104 -33.66 -8.59 17.53
CA LYS A 104 -34.61 -9.15 16.53
C LYS A 104 -33.93 -10.20 15.64
N ILE A 105 -32.72 -9.92 15.15
CA ILE A 105 -31.95 -10.89 14.36
C ILE A 105 -31.66 -12.17 15.15
N ARG A 106 -31.34 -12.06 16.45
CA ARG A 106 -31.12 -13.22 17.30
C ARG A 106 -32.40 -14.01 17.56
N GLN A 107 -33.52 -13.32 17.70
CA GLN A 107 -34.83 -13.97 17.85
C GLN A 107 -35.21 -14.73 16.57
N ALA A 108 -35.06 -14.13 15.40
CA ALA A 108 -35.28 -14.80 14.14
C ALA A 108 -34.33 -15.99 13.92
N ALA A 109 -33.09 -15.87 14.32
CA ALA A 109 -32.14 -16.98 14.28
C ALA A 109 -32.52 -18.12 15.23
N ARG A 110 -33.12 -17.80 16.38
CA ARG A 110 -33.70 -18.79 17.31
C ARG A 110 -34.87 -19.52 16.65
N ASN A 111 -35.81 -18.79 16.07
CA ASN A 111 -36.96 -19.37 15.38
C ASN A 111 -36.54 -20.27 14.24
N LEU A 112 -35.54 -19.84 13.45
CA LEU A 112 -34.94 -20.65 12.41
C LEU A 112 -34.30 -21.94 12.99
N PHE A 113 -33.54 -21.83 14.09
CA PHE A 113 -32.93 -22.98 14.74
C PHE A 113 -33.98 -23.99 15.22
N HIS A 114 -35.06 -23.55 15.86
CA HIS A 114 -36.14 -24.42 16.28
C HIS A 114 -36.87 -25.09 15.12
N GLN A 115 -37.00 -24.44 13.98
CA GLN A 115 -37.56 -25.07 12.78
C GLN A 115 -36.64 -26.13 12.16
N ILE A 116 -35.32 -25.93 12.27
CA ILE A 116 -34.32 -26.93 11.85
C ILE A 116 -34.28 -28.09 12.83
N ASN A 117 -34.37 -27.81 14.13
CA ASN A 117 -34.30 -28.79 15.23
C ASN A 117 -35.65 -29.45 15.51
N LYS A 118 -36.10 -30.28 14.61
CA LYS A 118 -37.36 -31.04 14.79
C LYS A 118 -37.36 -32.02 15.97
N THR A 119 -36.17 -32.39 16.45
CA THR A 119 -35.99 -33.39 17.55
C THR A 119 -35.90 -32.73 18.93
N HIS A 120 -36.00 -31.39 19.01
CA HIS A 120 -35.92 -30.60 20.26
C HIS A 120 -34.69 -30.93 21.13
N LYS A 121 -33.56 -31.29 20.55
CA LYS A 121 -32.29 -31.49 21.23
C LYS A 121 -31.61 -30.19 21.52
N ASP A 122 -30.79 -30.10 22.57
CA ASP A 122 -29.99 -28.89 22.86
C ASP A 122 -28.91 -28.63 21.81
N VAL A 123 -28.51 -29.66 21.07
CA VAL A 123 -27.47 -29.62 20.06
C VAL A 123 -27.90 -30.43 18.84
N ILE A 124 -27.67 -29.89 17.63
CA ILE A 124 -27.94 -30.57 16.37
C ILE A 124 -26.62 -31.04 15.75
N SER A 125 -26.59 -32.24 15.15
CA SER A 125 -25.43 -32.66 14.36
C SER A 125 -25.33 -31.84 13.05
N ARG A 126 -24.12 -31.72 12.54
CA ARG A 126 -23.88 -31.01 11.28
C ARG A 126 -24.61 -31.63 10.10
N GLU A 127 -24.76 -32.94 10.07
CA GLU A 127 -25.43 -33.67 9.01
C GLU A 127 -26.94 -33.38 9.02
N GLU A 128 -27.58 -33.47 10.19
CA GLU A 128 -29.01 -33.11 10.38
C GLU A 128 -29.27 -31.63 10.00
N TYR A 129 -28.31 -30.74 10.33
CA TYR A 129 -28.41 -29.33 9.96
C TYR A 129 -28.35 -29.11 8.44
N LEU A 130 -27.42 -29.77 7.73
CA LEU A 130 -27.27 -29.63 6.28
C LEU A 130 -28.47 -30.21 5.53
N GLU A 131 -29.03 -31.31 5.99
CA GLU A 131 -30.23 -31.92 5.43
C GLU A 131 -31.46 -30.98 5.59
N ALA A 132 -31.64 -30.42 6.78
CA ALA A 132 -32.74 -29.50 7.06
C ALA A 132 -32.68 -28.20 6.22
N ILE A 133 -31.48 -27.67 5.98
CA ILE A 133 -31.29 -26.45 5.16
C ILE A 133 -31.72 -26.68 3.72
N SER A 134 -31.52 -27.87 3.14
CA SER A 134 -31.87 -28.15 1.76
C SER A 134 -33.35 -27.94 1.46
N GLY A 135 -34.22 -28.06 2.45
CA GLY A 135 -35.66 -27.83 2.33
C GLY A 135 -36.17 -26.42 2.72
N LEU A 136 -35.30 -25.55 3.25
CA LEU A 136 -35.73 -24.27 3.82
C LEU A 136 -35.81 -23.11 2.82
N THR A 137 -35.01 -23.14 1.75
CA THR A 137 -34.95 -22.05 0.77
C THR A 137 -34.77 -22.57 -0.63
N ASP A 138 -35.44 -21.96 -1.60
CA ASP A 138 -35.31 -22.29 -3.03
C ASP A 138 -34.02 -21.71 -3.66
N SER A 139 -33.36 -20.78 -2.96
CA SER A 139 -32.15 -20.13 -3.44
C SER A 139 -30.90 -20.95 -3.07
N ILE A 140 -30.23 -21.51 -4.07
CA ILE A 140 -28.94 -22.21 -3.91
C ILE A 140 -27.91 -21.38 -3.16
N ARG A 141 -27.91 -20.05 -3.38
CA ARG A 141 -26.99 -19.12 -2.70
C ARG A 141 -27.29 -19.02 -1.20
N GLN A 142 -28.57 -18.89 -0.82
CA GLN A 142 -28.98 -18.85 0.60
C GLN A 142 -28.67 -20.17 1.31
N GLN A 143 -28.88 -21.32 0.64
CA GLN A 143 -28.50 -22.64 1.15
C GLN A 143 -26.99 -22.72 1.42
N LYS A 144 -26.15 -22.31 0.44
CA LYS A 144 -24.69 -22.29 0.60
C LYS A 144 -24.23 -21.38 1.77
N LEU A 145 -24.86 -20.21 1.95
CA LEU A 145 -24.55 -19.31 3.06
C LEU A 145 -24.88 -19.89 4.44
N LEU A 146 -26.06 -20.54 4.56
CA LEU A 146 -26.43 -21.24 5.79
C LEU A 146 -25.54 -22.45 6.05
N ALA A 147 -25.22 -23.25 5.05
CA ALA A 147 -24.29 -24.36 5.16
C ALA A 147 -22.89 -23.93 5.61
N ALA A 148 -22.38 -22.82 5.06
CA ALA A 148 -21.10 -22.23 5.50
C ALA A 148 -21.16 -21.73 6.95
N ALA A 149 -22.32 -21.26 7.40
CA ALA A 149 -22.55 -20.89 8.78
C ALA A 149 -22.39 -22.10 9.72
N GLY A 150 -23.05 -23.21 9.42
CA GLY A 150 -22.95 -24.44 10.20
C GLY A 150 -21.54 -25.01 10.21
N LYS A 151 -20.84 -25.01 9.07
CA LYS A 151 -19.44 -25.49 8.97
C LYS A 151 -18.50 -24.75 9.92
N LYS A 152 -18.74 -23.46 10.16
CA LYS A 152 -17.89 -22.65 11.04
C LYS A 152 -18.15 -22.86 12.52
N ILE A 153 -19.34 -23.30 12.90
CA ILE A 153 -19.67 -23.60 14.30
C ILE A 153 -19.00 -24.90 14.75
N GLY A 154 -18.92 -25.91 13.89
CA GLY A 154 -18.30 -27.20 14.18
C GLY A 154 -19.19 -28.39 13.86
N ASP A 155 -18.88 -29.54 14.42
CA ASP A 155 -19.65 -30.78 14.18
C ASP A 155 -20.95 -30.85 15.01
N GLN A 156 -20.98 -30.14 16.13
CA GLN A 156 -22.16 -29.98 16.98
C GLN A 156 -22.55 -28.50 17.04
N ILE A 157 -23.80 -28.21 16.72
CA ILE A 157 -24.33 -26.84 16.60
C ILE A 157 -25.28 -26.60 17.76
N SER A 158 -24.90 -25.72 18.69
CA SER A 158 -25.76 -25.27 19.78
C SER A 158 -26.56 -24.03 19.39
N GLU A 159 -27.77 -23.88 19.97
CA GLU A 159 -28.66 -22.74 19.72
C GLU A 159 -27.94 -21.39 19.96
N ASN A 160 -27.25 -21.24 21.09
CA ASN A 160 -26.60 -20.00 21.46
C ASN A 160 -25.47 -19.60 20.50
N GLU A 161 -24.66 -20.57 20.05
CA GLU A 161 -23.58 -20.33 19.11
C GLU A 161 -24.13 -19.96 17.73
N PHE A 162 -25.19 -20.66 17.30
CA PHE A 162 -25.85 -20.39 16.05
C PHE A 162 -26.42 -18.97 16.00
N MET A 163 -27.22 -18.56 17.02
CA MET A 163 -27.75 -17.21 17.12
C MET A 163 -26.66 -16.15 17.13
N LYS A 164 -25.61 -16.36 17.95
CA LYS A 164 -24.50 -15.43 18.09
C LYS A 164 -23.73 -15.29 16.77
N MET A 165 -23.53 -16.37 16.06
CA MET A 165 -22.80 -16.40 14.80
C MET A 165 -23.59 -15.74 13.68
N LEU A 166 -24.89 -16.08 13.50
CA LEU A 166 -25.73 -15.45 12.49
C LEU A 166 -25.90 -13.94 12.73
N SER A 167 -26.14 -13.54 13.99
CA SER A 167 -26.27 -12.11 14.29
C SER A 167 -25.00 -11.33 14.02
N ARG A 168 -23.83 -11.87 14.36
CA ARG A 168 -22.54 -11.24 14.05
C ARG A 168 -22.27 -11.15 12.55
N ARG A 169 -22.70 -12.14 11.79
CA ARG A 169 -22.55 -12.18 10.35
C ARG A 169 -23.41 -11.09 9.68
N VAL A 170 -24.71 -11.07 10.00
CA VAL A 170 -25.64 -10.10 9.42
C VAL A 170 -25.24 -8.67 9.73
N GLN A 171 -24.67 -8.43 10.91
CA GLN A 171 -24.16 -7.11 11.32
C GLN A 171 -22.76 -6.78 10.82
N GLY A 172 -22.10 -7.64 10.07
CA GLY A 172 -20.73 -7.41 9.58
C GLY A 172 -19.62 -7.49 10.62
N LYS A 173 -19.94 -7.99 11.83
CA LYS A 173 -18.95 -8.20 12.91
C LYS A 173 -18.12 -9.47 12.71
N LEU A 174 -18.56 -10.38 11.86
CA LEU A 174 -17.92 -11.65 11.55
C LEU A 174 -17.99 -11.92 10.06
N THR A 175 -16.85 -12.18 9.43
CA THR A 175 -16.78 -12.60 8.04
C THR A 175 -16.73 -14.12 7.97
N LEU A 176 -17.73 -14.74 7.36
CA LEU A 176 -17.64 -16.13 6.95
C LEU A 176 -16.84 -16.20 5.66
N THR A 177 -15.81 -17.00 5.62
CA THR A 177 -15.25 -17.49 4.39
C THR A 177 -16.25 -18.53 3.86
N SER A 178 -17.22 -18.10 3.05
CA SER A 178 -17.80 -19.04 2.13
C SER A 178 -16.68 -19.37 1.15
N GLU A 179 -16.24 -20.63 1.12
CA GLU A 179 -15.62 -21.20 -0.05
C GLU A 179 -16.68 -21.22 -1.15
N GLU A 180 -17.03 -20.06 -1.70
CA GLU A 180 -17.54 -19.95 -3.03
C GLU A 180 -16.37 -20.27 -3.97
N MET A 181 -15.98 -21.53 -4.00
CA MET A 181 -15.54 -22.04 -5.25
C MET A 181 -16.82 -22.12 -6.08
N ASP A 182 -17.09 -21.06 -6.85
CA ASP A 182 -17.78 -21.26 -8.11
C ASP A 182 -17.22 -22.56 -8.67
N GLU A 183 -18.05 -23.41 -9.27
CA GLU A 183 -17.67 -24.66 -9.91
C GLU A 183 -16.53 -24.39 -10.91
N ALA A 184 -15.37 -24.05 -10.40
CA ALA A 184 -14.14 -24.15 -11.13
C ALA A 184 -14.12 -25.61 -11.54
N SER A 185 -14.20 -25.85 -12.82
CA SER A 185 -14.35 -27.18 -13.40
C SER A 185 -13.50 -28.16 -12.59
N ALA A 186 -14.01 -29.34 -12.30
CA ALA A 186 -13.27 -30.36 -11.55
C ALA A 186 -11.84 -30.54 -12.10
N ALA A 187 -11.65 -30.24 -13.40
CA ALA A 187 -10.39 -30.16 -14.09
C ALA A 187 -9.42 -29.10 -13.55
N TYR A 188 -9.90 -27.89 -13.13
CA TYR A 188 -9.05 -26.87 -12.51
C TYR A 188 -8.61 -27.29 -11.10
N GLN A 189 -9.49 -27.88 -10.33
CA GLN A 189 -9.17 -28.30 -8.95
C GLN A 189 -8.12 -29.42 -8.90
N SER A 190 -8.22 -30.40 -9.81
CA SER A 190 -7.28 -31.53 -9.93
C SER A 190 -5.97 -31.16 -10.63
N ALA A 191 -5.88 -30.02 -11.31
CA ALA A 191 -4.69 -29.60 -12.03
C ALA A 191 -3.55 -29.20 -11.09
N GLY A 192 -2.32 -29.58 -11.45
CA GLY A 192 -1.11 -29.10 -10.75
C GLY A 192 -0.92 -27.60 -10.85
N LEU A 193 -0.12 -27.01 -9.96
CA LEU A 193 0.09 -25.55 -9.86
C LEU A 193 0.53 -24.91 -11.18
N LEU A 194 1.48 -25.52 -11.89
CA LEU A 194 1.94 -25.05 -13.20
C LEU A 194 0.84 -25.12 -14.25
N THR A 195 0.08 -26.22 -14.29
CA THR A 195 -1.05 -26.37 -15.21
C THR A 195 -2.14 -25.33 -14.95
N LYS A 196 -2.44 -25.02 -13.69
CA LYS A 196 -3.35 -23.95 -13.30
C LYS A 196 -2.91 -22.60 -13.85
N MET A 197 -1.61 -22.27 -13.73
CA MET A 197 -1.06 -21.00 -14.17
C MET A 197 -1.03 -20.85 -15.69
N PHE A 198 -0.64 -21.89 -16.42
CA PHE A 198 -0.44 -21.81 -17.89
C PHE A 198 -1.71 -22.12 -18.70
N VAL A 199 -2.53 -23.07 -18.24
CA VAL A 199 -3.72 -23.51 -19.00
C VAL A 199 -4.97 -22.72 -18.58
N TYR A 200 -5.07 -22.30 -17.31
CA TYR A 200 -6.21 -21.57 -16.77
C TYR A 200 -5.83 -20.20 -16.19
N PRO A 201 -5.14 -19.31 -16.93
CA PRO A 201 -4.56 -18.07 -16.37
C PRO A 201 -5.64 -17.14 -15.81
N ARG A 202 -6.80 -17.02 -16.44
CA ARG A 202 -7.91 -16.18 -15.99
C ARG A 202 -8.49 -16.66 -14.65
N GLN A 203 -8.75 -17.98 -14.53
CA GLN A 203 -9.28 -18.56 -13.29
C GLN A 203 -8.27 -18.48 -12.16
N THR A 204 -6.99 -18.73 -12.46
CA THR A 204 -5.89 -18.58 -11.47
C THR A 204 -5.76 -17.12 -11.01
N ALA A 205 -5.87 -16.15 -11.91
CA ALA A 205 -5.82 -14.73 -11.56
C ALA A 205 -7.00 -14.33 -10.66
N THR A 206 -8.23 -14.80 -10.92
CA THR A 206 -9.39 -14.53 -10.05
C THR A 206 -9.24 -15.17 -8.68
N VAL A 207 -8.75 -16.41 -8.59
CA VAL A 207 -8.49 -17.09 -7.31
C VAL A 207 -7.42 -16.37 -6.52
N ILE A 208 -6.31 -15.97 -7.14
CA ILE A 208 -5.23 -15.21 -6.48
C ILE A 208 -5.77 -13.85 -6.03
N PHE A 209 -6.57 -13.16 -6.85
CA PHE A 209 -7.19 -11.89 -6.47
C PHE A 209 -8.11 -12.04 -5.25
N ASP A 210 -9.00 -13.04 -5.25
CA ASP A 210 -9.90 -13.31 -4.11
C ASP A 210 -9.14 -13.70 -2.85
N GLN A 211 -8.08 -14.52 -2.96
CA GLN A 211 -7.19 -14.86 -1.84
C GLN A 211 -6.44 -13.63 -1.31
N SER A 212 -5.93 -12.78 -2.21
CA SER A 212 -5.27 -11.53 -1.83
C SER A 212 -6.24 -10.57 -1.13
N LEU A 213 -7.48 -10.49 -1.63
CA LEU A 213 -8.54 -9.68 -1.04
C LEU A 213 -8.91 -10.17 0.37
N GLU A 214 -9.00 -11.49 0.55
CA GLU A 214 -9.26 -12.11 1.83
C GLU A 214 -8.11 -11.90 2.82
N TRP A 215 -6.87 -12.11 2.39
CA TRP A 215 -5.68 -11.82 3.17
C TRP A 215 -5.61 -10.34 3.57
N ALA A 216 -5.79 -9.42 2.62
CA ALA A 216 -5.81 -7.99 2.88
C ALA A 216 -6.89 -7.61 3.91
N SER A 217 -8.06 -8.26 3.87
CA SER A 217 -9.13 -8.00 4.82
C SER A 217 -8.81 -8.48 6.24
N LYS A 218 -8.13 -9.62 6.38
CA LYS A 218 -7.85 -10.24 7.69
C LYS A 218 -6.55 -9.74 8.31
N GLU A 219 -5.48 -9.73 7.55
CA GLU A 219 -4.12 -9.58 8.06
C GLU A 219 -3.37 -8.39 7.46
N GLY A 220 -3.85 -7.83 6.34
CA GLY A 220 -3.08 -6.84 5.58
C GLY A 220 -2.68 -5.60 6.39
N LEU A 221 -3.59 -5.03 7.17
CA LEU A 221 -3.26 -3.87 8.03
C LEU A 221 -2.35 -4.28 9.20
N GLY A 222 -2.54 -5.48 9.76
CA GLY A 222 -1.64 -6.04 10.79
C GLY A 222 -0.22 -6.21 10.26
N PHE A 223 -0.07 -6.68 9.01
CA PHE A 223 1.21 -6.77 8.34
C PHE A 223 1.89 -5.40 8.17
N VAL A 224 1.16 -4.38 7.70
CA VAL A 224 1.71 -3.02 7.57
C VAL A 224 2.11 -2.45 8.92
N THR A 225 1.27 -2.60 9.96
CA THR A 225 1.60 -2.12 11.31
C THR A 225 2.76 -2.87 11.94
N SER A 226 2.96 -4.14 11.62
CA SER A 226 4.11 -4.92 12.11
C SER A 226 5.45 -4.46 11.53
N MET A 227 5.44 -3.79 10.38
CA MET A 227 6.64 -3.18 9.79
C MET A 227 7.05 -1.87 10.48
N VAL A 228 6.15 -1.27 11.26
CA VAL A 228 6.47 -0.07 12.05
C VAL A 228 7.15 -0.51 13.34
N PRO A 229 8.37 -0.01 13.63
CA PRO A 229 9.11 -0.40 14.83
C PRO A 229 8.44 0.20 16.08
N THR A 230 7.59 -0.57 16.74
CA THR A 230 6.88 -0.15 17.96
C THR A 230 7.58 -0.60 19.24
N ASN A 231 8.49 -1.56 19.15
CA ASN A 231 9.21 -2.10 20.29
C ASN A 231 10.46 -1.23 20.58
N GLN A 232 10.72 -0.98 21.84
CA GLN A 232 11.89 -0.20 22.31
C GLN A 232 13.22 -0.75 21.77
N ILE A 233 13.34 -2.07 21.60
CA ILE A 233 14.54 -2.72 21.03
C ILE A 233 14.76 -2.32 19.57
N TYR A 234 13.69 -2.26 18.77
CA TYR A 234 13.80 -1.83 17.37
C TYR A 234 14.09 -0.34 17.25
N ILE A 235 13.55 0.49 18.15
CA ILE A 235 13.86 1.92 18.22
C ILE A 235 15.34 2.11 18.57
N LEU A 236 15.86 1.37 19.56
CA LEU A 236 17.27 1.40 19.93
C LEU A 236 18.18 0.94 18.78
N ALA A 237 17.80 -0.13 18.07
CA ALA A 237 18.52 -0.61 16.89
C ALA A 237 18.49 0.40 15.74
N MET A 238 17.37 1.10 15.54
CA MET A 238 17.28 2.21 14.58
C MET A 238 18.16 3.40 14.99
N LEU A 239 18.18 3.78 16.27
CA LEU A 239 19.05 4.85 16.76
C LEU A 239 20.52 4.48 16.62
N PHE A 240 20.87 3.22 16.87
CA PHE A 240 22.21 2.70 16.63
C PHE A 240 22.58 2.73 15.14
N ALA A 241 21.70 2.26 14.26
CA ALA A 241 21.87 2.35 12.82
C ALA A 241 21.99 3.82 12.34
N TYR A 242 21.23 4.73 12.97
CA TYR A 242 21.30 6.17 12.70
C TYR A 242 22.69 6.74 12.90
N SER A 243 23.46 6.27 13.90
CA SER A 243 24.81 6.74 14.16
C SER A 243 25.82 6.44 13.04
N PHE A 244 25.50 5.46 12.17
CA PHE A 244 26.35 5.09 11.01
C PHE A 244 25.87 5.69 9.68
N LEU A 245 24.66 6.29 9.66
CA LEU A 245 24.06 6.83 8.45
C LEU A 245 24.26 8.35 8.40
N THR A 246 24.64 8.85 7.25
CA THR A 246 24.70 10.30 7.05
C THR A 246 23.28 10.90 7.08
N PRO A 247 23.08 12.14 7.59
CA PRO A 247 21.78 12.79 7.60
C PRO A 247 21.13 12.85 6.20
N ALA A 248 21.94 13.05 5.16
CA ALA A 248 21.49 13.04 3.76
C ALA A 248 20.87 11.71 3.34
N PHE A 249 21.47 10.60 3.76
CA PHE A 249 20.96 9.25 3.44
C PHE A 249 19.63 8.96 4.14
N ILE A 250 19.49 9.45 5.38
CA ILE A 250 18.24 9.30 6.14
C ILE A 250 17.11 10.10 5.49
N LEU A 251 17.38 11.36 5.14
CA LEU A 251 16.39 12.20 4.44
C LEU A 251 16.00 11.65 3.06
N LEU A 252 16.84 10.85 2.43
CA LEU A 252 16.52 10.15 1.20
C LEU A 252 15.64 8.90 1.44
N ILE A 253 16.02 8.06 2.41
CA ILE A 253 15.41 6.73 2.60
C ILE A 253 14.10 6.79 3.39
N VAL A 254 14.04 7.59 4.47
CA VAL A 254 12.88 7.60 5.35
C VAL A 254 11.59 8.03 4.64
N PRO A 255 11.56 9.15 3.89
CA PRO A 255 10.36 9.51 3.14
C PRO A 255 9.96 8.46 2.09
N LEU A 256 10.95 7.86 1.42
CA LEU A 256 10.73 6.82 0.44
C LEU A 256 10.12 5.55 1.06
N PHE A 257 10.64 5.11 2.19
CA PHE A 257 10.11 3.98 2.94
C PHE A 257 8.68 4.23 3.42
N VAL A 258 8.42 5.40 4.01
CA VAL A 258 7.08 5.83 4.45
C VAL A 258 6.11 5.88 3.26
N PHE A 259 6.56 6.38 2.11
CA PHE A 259 5.76 6.43 0.89
C PHE A 259 5.33 5.03 0.43
N TYR A 260 6.25 4.08 0.31
CA TYR A 260 5.92 2.73 -0.12
C TYR A 260 5.00 2.03 0.89
N LEU A 261 5.31 2.13 2.18
CA LEU A 261 4.50 1.51 3.23
C LEU A 261 3.08 2.07 3.29
N SER A 262 2.95 3.40 3.24
CA SER A 262 1.64 4.07 3.23
C SER A 262 0.85 3.82 1.94
N SER A 263 1.53 3.74 0.78
CA SER A 263 0.89 3.38 -0.49
C SER A 263 0.35 1.95 -0.48
N ILE A 264 1.11 1.00 0.05
CA ILE A 264 0.65 -0.39 0.25
C ILE A 264 -0.57 -0.42 1.18
N ALA A 265 -0.51 0.32 2.30
CA ALA A 265 -1.63 0.40 3.24
C ALA A 265 -2.88 1.03 2.60
N LEU A 266 -2.73 2.04 1.73
CA LEU A 266 -3.83 2.66 1.00
C LEU A 266 -4.50 1.66 0.04
N ILE A 267 -3.70 0.87 -0.68
CA ILE A 267 -4.19 -0.19 -1.57
C ILE A 267 -4.91 -1.26 -0.75
N ILE A 268 -4.30 -1.74 0.35
CA ILE A 268 -4.90 -2.75 1.24
C ILE A 268 -6.24 -2.25 1.80
N ALA A 269 -6.31 -1.00 2.27
CA ALA A 269 -7.56 -0.41 2.77
C ALA A 269 -8.64 -0.40 1.68
N THR A 270 -8.28 -0.06 0.43
CA THR A 270 -9.22 -0.09 -0.69
C THR A 270 -9.68 -1.52 -1.01
N LEU A 271 -8.78 -2.50 -1.01
CA LEU A 271 -9.13 -3.91 -1.19
C LEU A 271 -10.06 -4.41 -0.06
N GLN A 272 -9.84 -3.98 1.17
CA GLN A 272 -10.74 -4.27 2.29
C GLN A 272 -12.13 -3.69 2.10
N MET A 273 -12.25 -2.49 1.50
CA MET A 273 -13.57 -1.91 1.16
C MET A 273 -14.31 -2.80 0.17
N PHE A 274 -13.65 -3.25 -0.91
CA PHE A 274 -14.22 -4.18 -1.89
C PHE A 274 -14.65 -5.49 -1.26
N TYR A 275 -13.81 -6.08 -0.41
CA TYR A 275 -14.13 -7.31 0.31
C TYR A 275 -15.36 -7.13 1.19
N LYS A 276 -15.42 -6.06 1.98
CA LYS A 276 -16.58 -5.73 2.82
C LYS A 276 -17.83 -5.52 2.00
N LYS A 277 -17.71 -4.85 0.84
CA LYS A 277 -18.81 -4.63 -0.09
C LYS A 277 -19.32 -5.93 -0.73
N LYS A 278 -18.42 -6.82 -1.17
CA LYS A 278 -18.78 -8.17 -1.64
C LYS A 278 -19.55 -8.93 -0.56
N LYS A 279 -19.09 -8.88 0.68
CA LYS A 279 -19.72 -9.57 1.81
C LYS A 279 -21.01 -8.91 2.32
N GLN A 280 -21.27 -7.65 1.99
CA GLN A 280 -22.53 -6.97 2.30
C GLN A 280 -23.73 -7.65 1.63
N LYS A 281 -23.56 -8.10 0.37
CA LYS A 281 -24.59 -8.85 -0.35
C LYS A 281 -24.93 -10.17 0.35
N ASP A 282 -23.91 -10.89 0.83
CA ASP A 282 -24.11 -12.13 1.57
C ASP A 282 -24.85 -11.89 2.88
N ALA A 283 -24.54 -10.79 3.58
CA ALA A 283 -25.22 -10.41 4.81
C ALA A 283 -26.69 -10.00 4.55
N ALA A 284 -26.96 -9.29 3.46
CA ALA A 284 -28.31 -8.92 3.05
C ALA A 284 -29.16 -10.15 2.67
N ASP A 285 -28.58 -11.09 1.92
CA ASP A 285 -29.26 -12.35 1.57
C ASP A 285 -29.57 -13.18 2.83
N LEU A 286 -28.65 -13.21 3.80
CA LEU A 286 -28.88 -13.89 5.07
C LEU A 286 -29.97 -13.18 5.91
N ALA A 287 -29.97 -11.84 5.94
CA ALA A 287 -31.01 -11.05 6.62
C ALA A 287 -32.39 -11.30 5.99
N SER A 288 -32.47 -11.42 4.66
CA SER A 288 -33.73 -11.73 3.96
C SER A 288 -34.27 -13.13 4.28
N VAL A 289 -33.38 -14.09 4.55
CA VAL A 289 -33.80 -15.41 5.06
C VAL A 289 -34.36 -15.28 6.47
N LEU A 290 -33.69 -14.54 7.35
CA LEU A 290 -34.14 -14.38 8.74
C LEU A 290 -35.46 -13.58 8.83
N GLN A 291 -35.72 -12.66 7.88
CA GLN A 291 -36.99 -11.93 7.81
C GLN A 291 -38.20 -12.87 7.58
N LYS A 292 -38.03 -14.06 6.97
CA LYS A 292 -39.11 -15.05 6.85
C LYS A 292 -39.55 -15.62 8.21
N PHE A 293 -38.66 -15.56 9.21
CA PHE A 293 -38.89 -16.09 10.57
C PHE A 293 -39.24 -15.02 11.60
N ASP A 294 -39.00 -13.74 11.26
CA ASP A 294 -39.43 -12.60 12.03
C ASP A 294 -39.69 -11.43 11.08
N VAL A 295 -40.99 -11.11 10.85
CA VAL A 295 -41.40 -10.06 9.91
C VAL A 295 -40.95 -8.66 10.38
N ASN A 296 -40.65 -8.48 11.66
CA ASN A 296 -40.25 -7.20 12.25
C ASN A 296 -38.76 -6.82 11.96
N ILE A 297 -38.04 -7.63 11.19
CA ILE A 297 -36.67 -7.29 10.79
C ILE A 297 -36.71 -6.24 9.68
N ASP A 298 -36.16 -5.06 9.97
CA ASP A 298 -35.95 -4.00 8.98
C ASP A 298 -34.61 -4.28 8.25
N LEU A 299 -34.74 -4.57 6.96
CA LEU A 299 -33.57 -4.83 6.11
C LEU A 299 -32.69 -3.58 5.92
N GLU A 300 -33.32 -2.39 5.88
CA GLU A 300 -32.61 -1.13 5.71
C GLU A 300 -31.78 -0.80 6.96
N ASP A 301 -32.36 -0.94 8.16
CA ASP A 301 -31.64 -0.77 9.43
C ASP A 301 -30.50 -1.77 9.57
N THR A 302 -30.74 -3.03 9.18
CA THR A 302 -29.71 -4.08 9.19
C THR A 302 -28.54 -3.76 8.25
N GLN A 303 -28.81 -3.27 7.04
CA GLN A 303 -27.78 -2.86 6.09
C GLN A 303 -27.02 -1.62 6.59
N SER A 304 -27.72 -0.69 7.21
CA SER A 304 -27.11 0.47 7.84
C SER A 304 -26.13 0.08 8.93
N GLN A 305 -26.52 -0.84 9.82
CA GLN A 305 -25.64 -1.36 10.87
C GLN A 305 -24.42 -2.12 10.32
N TYR A 306 -24.65 -2.93 9.27
CA TYR A 306 -23.53 -3.56 8.56
C TYR A 306 -22.53 -2.53 8.06
N SER A 307 -23.04 -1.47 7.46
CA SER A 307 -22.23 -0.38 6.91
C SER A 307 -21.42 0.33 7.99
N TRP A 308 -22.05 0.64 9.13
CA TRP A 308 -21.37 1.24 10.29
C TRP A 308 -20.24 0.36 10.81
N ASN A 309 -20.46 -0.94 10.98
CA ASN A 309 -19.44 -1.88 11.45
C ASN A 309 -18.32 -2.10 10.41
N SER A 310 -18.53 -1.66 9.18
CA SER A 310 -17.59 -1.81 8.07
C SER A 310 -16.81 -0.54 7.74
N LEU A 311 -16.92 0.52 8.55
CA LEU A 311 -16.26 1.82 8.31
C LEU A 311 -14.74 1.83 8.48
N THR A 312 -14.18 0.89 9.23
CA THR A 312 -12.74 0.87 9.56
C THR A 312 -11.82 1.09 8.35
N PRO A 313 -11.98 0.38 7.20
CA PRO A 313 -11.08 0.60 6.07
C PRO A 313 -11.20 2.01 5.46
N TYR A 314 -12.36 2.66 5.57
CA TYR A 314 -12.53 4.05 5.11
C TYR A 314 -11.78 5.04 6.01
N TRP A 315 -11.86 4.87 7.34
CA TRP A 315 -11.08 5.68 8.28
C TRP A 315 -9.57 5.51 8.05
N VAL A 316 -9.13 4.28 7.84
CA VAL A 316 -7.73 3.98 7.51
C VAL A 316 -7.33 4.66 6.21
N PHE A 317 -8.14 4.59 5.17
CA PHE A 317 -7.88 5.21 3.87
C PHE A 317 -7.69 6.73 4.01
N PHE A 318 -8.64 7.42 4.63
CA PHE A 318 -8.58 8.88 4.78
C PHE A 318 -7.47 9.32 5.74
N GLY A 319 -7.13 8.51 6.75
CA GLY A 319 -6.01 8.80 7.65
C GLY A 319 -4.64 8.62 6.99
N ILE A 320 -4.49 7.63 6.10
CA ILE A 320 -3.22 7.33 5.42
C ILE A 320 -3.00 8.24 4.20
N LEU A 321 -4.05 8.69 3.54
CA LEU A 321 -3.96 9.51 2.33
C LEU A 321 -3.04 10.74 2.48
N PRO A 322 -3.15 11.57 3.53
CA PRO A 322 -2.22 12.69 3.71
C PRO A 322 -0.77 12.23 3.87
N ILE A 323 -0.54 11.08 4.52
CA ILE A 323 0.81 10.53 4.71
C ILE A 323 1.42 10.14 3.36
N VAL A 324 0.62 9.50 2.48
CA VAL A 324 1.06 9.17 1.10
C VAL A 324 1.46 10.44 0.35
N VAL A 325 0.63 11.49 0.41
CA VAL A 325 0.88 12.73 -0.31
C VAL A 325 2.13 13.44 0.21
N ILE A 326 2.28 13.58 1.53
CA ILE A 326 3.43 14.25 2.15
C ILE A 326 4.71 13.44 1.89
N SER A 327 4.67 12.13 2.09
CA SER A 327 5.84 11.28 1.87
C SER A 327 6.23 11.23 0.37
N PHE A 328 5.27 11.21 -0.54
CA PHE A 328 5.53 11.38 -1.97
C PHE A 328 6.19 12.72 -2.27
N ALA A 329 5.67 13.80 -1.69
CA ALA A 329 6.20 15.14 -1.89
C ALA A 329 7.68 15.24 -1.44
N LEU A 330 8.02 14.66 -0.29
CA LEU A 330 9.37 14.66 0.28
C LEU A 330 10.34 13.70 -0.42
N SER A 331 9.83 12.61 -1.02
CA SER A 331 10.65 11.58 -1.63
C SER A 331 11.27 12.03 -2.96
N ASN A 332 12.47 11.55 -3.25
CA ASN A 332 13.07 11.72 -4.57
C ASN A 332 12.32 10.87 -5.62
N LYS A 333 11.76 11.55 -6.64
CA LYS A 333 10.91 10.95 -7.68
C LYS A 333 11.66 9.95 -8.56
N ALA A 334 12.99 10.03 -8.64
CA ALA A 334 13.82 9.09 -9.40
C ALA A 334 13.71 7.64 -8.89
N TYR A 335 13.41 7.46 -7.61
CA TYR A 335 13.26 6.14 -7.00
C TYR A 335 11.80 5.66 -6.90
N ILE A 336 10.84 6.44 -7.43
CA ILE A 336 9.42 6.08 -7.43
C ILE A 336 8.98 5.77 -8.87
N PRO A 337 8.45 4.57 -9.13
CA PRO A 337 7.92 4.21 -10.44
C PRO A 337 6.57 4.91 -10.69
N CYS A 338 6.62 6.24 -10.95
CA CYS A 338 5.43 7.08 -11.06
C CYS A 338 4.45 6.62 -12.15
N SER A 339 4.97 6.04 -13.26
CA SER A 339 4.12 5.51 -14.33
C SER A 339 3.31 4.32 -13.89
N GLU A 340 3.89 3.41 -13.11
CA GLU A 340 3.24 2.25 -12.54
C GLU A 340 2.18 2.67 -11.51
N PHE A 341 2.49 3.60 -10.62
CA PHE A 341 1.52 4.15 -9.66
C PHE A 341 0.39 4.92 -10.33
N PHE A 342 0.66 5.63 -11.43
CA PHE A 342 -0.37 6.27 -12.24
C PHE A 342 -1.37 5.24 -12.79
N VAL A 343 -0.90 4.14 -13.37
CA VAL A 343 -1.76 3.09 -13.94
C VAL A 343 -2.55 2.38 -12.83
N ILE A 344 -1.92 2.08 -11.67
CA ILE A 344 -2.60 1.53 -10.50
C ILE A 344 -3.69 2.51 -10.02
N GLY A 345 -3.36 3.78 -9.85
CA GLY A 345 -4.29 4.82 -9.41
C GLY A 345 -5.49 4.97 -10.35
N THR A 346 -5.24 4.93 -11.67
CA THR A 346 -6.29 4.94 -12.70
C THR A 346 -7.19 3.72 -12.56
N GLY A 347 -6.61 2.53 -12.44
CA GLY A 347 -7.35 1.28 -12.24
C GLY A 347 -8.19 1.34 -10.97
N MET A 348 -7.59 1.78 -9.84
CA MET A 348 -8.30 1.91 -8.58
C MET A 348 -9.43 2.94 -8.64
N ALA A 349 -9.25 4.09 -9.29
CA ALA A 349 -10.31 5.08 -9.48
C ALA A 349 -11.49 4.49 -10.26
N ILE A 350 -11.24 3.79 -11.37
CA ILE A 350 -12.26 3.13 -12.19
C ILE A 350 -12.97 2.04 -11.40
N PHE A 351 -12.22 1.14 -10.74
CA PHE A 351 -12.80 0.06 -9.96
C PHE A 351 -13.62 0.59 -8.78
N CYS A 352 -13.15 1.63 -8.09
CA CYS A 352 -13.91 2.26 -7.01
C CYS A 352 -15.22 2.88 -7.53
N PHE A 353 -15.20 3.53 -8.70
CA PHE A 353 -16.40 4.08 -9.29
C PHE A 353 -17.42 3.00 -9.62
N ILE A 354 -17.00 1.89 -10.25
CA ILE A 354 -17.89 0.81 -10.69
C ILE A 354 -18.28 -0.12 -9.54
N GLY A 355 -17.37 -0.44 -8.62
CA GLY A 355 -17.53 -1.56 -7.69
C GLY A 355 -17.89 -1.18 -6.26
N LEU A 356 -17.60 0.05 -5.81
CA LEU A 356 -17.92 0.46 -4.44
C LEU A 356 -19.32 1.07 -4.31
N SER A 357 -19.82 1.77 -5.32
CA SER A 357 -21.18 2.36 -5.29
C SER A 357 -22.22 1.38 -5.79
N ASP A 358 -23.38 1.32 -5.10
CA ASP A 358 -24.57 0.59 -5.57
C ASP A 358 -25.53 1.49 -6.32
N GLU A 359 -25.44 2.80 -6.07
CA GLU A 359 -26.37 3.78 -6.60
C GLU A 359 -25.62 4.85 -7.40
N TYR A 360 -26.09 5.08 -8.62
CA TYR A 360 -25.58 6.11 -9.50
C TYR A 360 -26.66 7.17 -9.71
N ASP A 361 -26.34 8.41 -9.36
CA ASP A 361 -27.18 9.55 -9.64
C ASP A 361 -26.60 10.39 -10.79
N LYS A 362 -27.42 11.22 -11.39
CA LYS A 362 -26.96 12.22 -12.39
C LYS A 362 -25.86 13.11 -11.83
N LEU A 363 -25.92 13.45 -10.52
CA LEU A 363 -24.91 14.23 -9.84
C LEU A 363 -23.55 13.50 -9.75
N THR A 364 -23.51 12.18 -9.68
CA THR A 364 -22.24 11.43 -9.64
C THR A 364 -21.48 11.50 -10.97
N PHE A 365 -22.21 11.49 -12.09
CA PHE A 365 -21.63 11.70 -13.41
C PHE A 365 -21.17 13.14 -13.61
N LEU A 366 -21.94 14.13 -13.12
CA LEU A 366 -21.54 15.53 -13.13
C LEU A 366 -20.30 15.75 -12.27
N LEU A 367 -20.19 15.07 -11.14
CA LEU A 367 -19.04 15.11 -10.26
C LEU A 367 -17.79 14.51 -10.95
N LEU A 368 -17.93 13.37 -11.62
CA LEU A 368 -16.85 12.78 -12.42
C LEU A 368 -16.40 13.72 -13.55
N PHE A 369 -17.36 14.31 -14.26
CA PHE A 369 -17.09 15.30 -15.31
C PHE A 369 -16.38 16.53 -14.74
N ALA A 370 -16.88 17.10 -13.65
CA ALA A 370 -16.27 18.26 -13.00
C ALA A 370 -14.82 17.96 -12.55
N ASN A 371 -14.59 16.78 -11.98
CA ASN A 371 -13.25 16.35 -11.56
C ASN A 371 -12.30 16.18 -12.76
N THR A 372 -12.79 15.61 -13.86
CA THR A 372 -12.02 15.48 -15.09
C THR A 372 -11.64 16.84 -15.66
N VAL A 373 -12.59 17.78 -15.73
CA VAL A 373 -12.32 19.15 -16.21
C VAL A 373 -11.33 19.87 -15.28
N ALA A 374 -11.48 19.72 -13.96
CA ALA A 374 -10.57 20.31 -12.98
C ALA A 374 -9.12 19.78 -13.12
N SER A 375 -8.93 18.55 -13.59
CA SER A 375 -7.62 17.92 -13.77
C SER A 375 -6.95 18.24 -15.13
N LEU A 376 -7.68 18.82 -16.09
CA LEU A 376 -7.15 19.11 -17.43
C LEU A 376 -5.81 19.87 -17.42
N PRO A 377 -5.59 20.90 -16.57
CA PRO A 377 -4.32 21.62 -16.54
C PRO A 377 -3.12 20.72 -16.26
N VAL A 378 -3.29 19.69 -15.41
CA VAL A 378 -2.22 18.74 -15.07
C VAL A 378 -1.90 17.83 -16.25
N PHE A 379 -2.93 17.31 -16.92
CA PHE A 379 -2.74 16.36 -18.03
C PHE A 379 -2.13 17.01 -19.28
N PHE A 380 -2.47 18.25 -19.54
CA PHE A 380 -2.03 18.93 -20.76
C PHE A 380 -0.77 19.78 -20.59
N HIS A 381 -0.26 19.93 -19.37
CA HIS A 381 1.00 20.64 -19.13
C HIS A 381 2.20 20.04 -19.90
N ASN A 382 2.24 18.72 -20.05
CA ASN A 382 3.32 18.00 -20.73
C ASN A 382 2.94 17.52 -22.15
N PHE A 383 1.81 17.97 -22.69
CA PHE A 383 1.42 17.57 -24.04
C PHE A 383 2.17 18.41 -25.08
N PRO A 384 2.77 17.78 -26.12
CA PRO A 384 3.43 18.54 -27.17
C PRO A 384 2.41 19.39 -27.93
N ASP A 385 2.81 20.60 -28.30
CA ASP A 385 2.00 21.64 -28.96
C ASP A 385 1.44 21.27 -30.36
N ILE A 386 1.45 20.03 -30.71
CA ILE A 386 1.24 19.50 -32.07
C ILE A 386 -0.23 19.58 -32.53
N LEU A 387 -1.19 19.74 -31.65
CA LEU A 387 -2.60 19.68 -32.03
C LEU A 387 -3.39 20.95 -31.67
N LEU A 388 -4.27 21.33 -32.57
CA LEU A 388 -5.26 22.38 -32.37
C LEU A 388 -6.06 22.17 -31.06
N VAL A 389 -6.27 20.93 -30.67
CA VAL A 389 -6.88 20.51 -29.39
C VAL A 389 -6.05 21.00 -28.20
N ALA A 390 -4.73 20.86 -28.22
CA ALA A 390 -3.87 21.31 -27.13
C ALA A 390 -3.94 22.81 -26.91
N ARG A 391 -3.96 23.59 -27.99
CA ARG A 391 -4.14 25.06 -27.94
C ARG A 391 -5.50 25.47 -27.40
N VAL A 392 -6.57 24.80 -27.81
CA VAL A 392 -7.92 25.05 -27.28
C VAL A 392 -7.97 24.78 -25.78
N ILE A 393 -7.37 23.68 -25.34
CA ILE A 393 -7.34 23.31 -23.91
C ILE A 393 -6.44 24.28 -23.13
N GLN A 394 -5.31 24.69 -23.66
CA GLN A 394 -4.48 25.71 -23.03
C GLN A 394 -5.27 27.02 -22.82
N ILE A 395 -6.02 27.48 -23.83
CA ILE A 395 -6.89 28.66 -23.71
C ILE A 395 -7.96 28.45 -22.63
N LEU A 396 -8.59 27.28 -22.60
CA LEU A 396 -9.63 26.94 -21.60
C LEU A 396 -9.08 26.87 -20.19
N THR A 397 -7.80 26.51 -20.02
CA THR A 397 -7.16 26.34 -18.70
C THR A 397 -6.48 27.63 -18.21
N GLN A 398 -6.30 28.63 -19.08
CA GLN A 398 -5.76 29.93 -18.65
C GLN A 398 -6.69 30.61 -17.64
N PRO A 399 -6.13 31.20 -16.57
CA PRO A 399 -6.93 31.92 -15.61
C PRO A 399 -7.44 33.26 -16.21
N PHE A 400 -8.74 33.50 -16.10
CA PHE A 400 -9.33 34.82 -16.49
C PHE A 400 -8.96 35.87 -15.47
N PHE A 401 -8.76 35.49 -14.23
CA PHE A 401 -8.41 36.34 -13.12
C PHE A 401 -7.43 35.62 -12.22
N SER A 402 -6.34 36.26 -11.87
CA SER A 402 -5.37 35.75 -10.92
C SER A 402 -4.90 36.88 -10.02
N PHE A 403 -4.85 36.61 -8.73
CA PHE A 403 -4.34 37.55 -7.77
C PHE A 403 -3.53 36.84 -6.67
N SER A 404 -2.44 37.48 -6.19
CA SER A 404 -1.59 36.91 -5.18
C SER A 404 -2.13 37.25 -3.78
N LEU A 405 -2.39 36.18 -2.98
CA LEU A 405 -2.71 36.26 -1.56
C LEU A 405 -1.41 36.23 -0.74
N GLY A 406 -0.63 37.31 -0.80
CA GLY A 406 0.69 37.33 -0.17
C GLY A 406 1.78 36.68 -1.06
N PRO A 407 3.01 36.50 -0.50
CA PRO A 407 4.15 36.01 -1.28
C PRO A 407 4.08 34.51 -1.61
N TRP A 408 3.18 33.73 -1.01
CA TRP A 408 3.25 32.27 -1.00
C TRP A 408 2.06 31.61 -1.71
N MET A 409 0.98 32.35 -1.96
CA MET A 409 -0.25 31.76 -2.48
C MET A 409 -0.84 32.64 -3.56
N LYS A 410 -1.19 32.03 -4.69
CA LYS A 410 -1.84 32.67 -5.83
C LYS A 410 -3.24 32.06 -6.00
N PHE A 411 -4.25 32.90 -6.06
CA PHE A 411 -5.60 32.51 -6.40
C PHE A 411 -5.77 32.62 -7.92
N ASN A 412 -6.23 31.53 -8.53
CA ASN A 412 -6.44 31.44 -9.97
C ASN A 412 -7.90 31.12 -10.26
N LEU A 413 -8.59 31.99 -10.93
CA LEU A 413 -9.94 31.74 -11.42
C LEU A 413 -9.90 31.40 -12.91
N SER A 414 -10.13 30.12 -13.19
CA SER A 414 -10.17 29.53 -14.53
C SER A 414 -11.38 28.62 -14.66
N ILE A 415 -11.69 28.13 -15.86
CA ILE A 415 -12.78 27.11 -16.01
C ILE A 415 -12.53 25.90 -15.11
N PRO A 416 -11.35 25.26 -15.09
CA PRO A 416 -11.05 24.17 -14.16
C PRO A 416 -11.25 24.53 -12.68
N SER A 417 -10.88 25.77 -12.28
CA SER A 417 -11.06 26.23 -10.90
C SER A 417 -12.52 26.32 -10.48
N VAL A 418 -13.39 26.81 -11.39
CA VAL A 418 -14.84 26.87 -11.15
C VAL A 418 -15.41 25.46 -10.96
N PHE A 419 -15.05 24.52 -11.85
CA PHE A 419 -15.49 23.13 -11.70
C PHE A 419 -14.99 22.51 -10.41
N TYR A 420 -13.75 22.80 -10.01
CA TYR A 420 -13.20 22.30 -8.75
C TYR A 420 -13.98 22.83 -7.54
N MET A 421 -14.33 24.12 -7.51
CA MET A 421 -15.14 24.72 -6.42
C MET A 421 -16.55 24.16 -6.33
N VAL A 422 -17.10 23.66 -7.43
CA VAL A 422 -18.44 23.04 -7.44
C VAL A 422 -18.44 21.61 -6.92
N ILE A 423 -17.29 20.89 -6.93
CA ILE A 423 -17.18 19.51 -6.45
C ILE A 423 -17.68 19.34 -5.00
N PRO A 424 -17.27 20.14 -4.00
CA PRO A 424 -17.80 20.05 -2.63
C PRO A 424 -19.30 20.26 -2.55
N VAL A 425 -19.86 21.14 -3.39
CA VAL A 425 -21.31 21.39 -3.44
C VAL A 425 -22.07 20.15 -3.93
N PHE A 426 -21.53 19.46 -4.93
CA PHE A 426 -22.11 18.20 -5.41
C PHE A 426 -22.06 17.11 -4.33
N PHE A 427 -20.94 16.96 -3.62
CA PHE A 427 -20.86 16.04 -2.50
C PHE A 427 -21.84 16.39 -1.38
N LEU A 428 -21.98 17.68 -1.05
CA LEU A 428 -22.96 18.13 -0.05
C LEU A 428 -24.39 17.78 -0.48
N ARG A 429 -24.75 18.02 -1.74
CA ARG A 429 -26.08 17.65 -2.26
C ARG A 429 -26.32 16.14 -2.26
N LEU A 430 -25.30 15.33 -2.57
CA LEU A 430 -25.41 13.88 -2.46
C LEU A 430 -25.60 13.43 -1.01
N ALA A 431 -24.92 14.09 -0.06
CA ALA A 431 -25.06 13.81 1.37
C ALA A 431 -26.44 14.17 1.93
N MET A 432 -27.11 15.17 1.36
CA MET A 432 -28.46 15.63 1.78
C MET A 432 -29.60 14.70 1.34
N LYS A 433 -29.33 13.66 0.55
CA LYS A 433 -30.31 12.58 0.29
C LYS A 433 -30.63 11.85 1.58
N ASN A 434 -31.23 10.68 1.56
CA ASN A 434 -31.52 9.91 2.78
C ASN A 434 -30.26 9.74 3.65
N SER A 435 -30.42 9.89 4.95
CA SER A 435 -29.31 10.04 5.91
C SER A 435 -28.14 9.05 5.72
N TRP A 436 -28.38 7.75 5.72
CA TRP A 436 -27.30 6.78 5.52
C TRP A 436 -27.04 6.44 4.04
N SER A 437 -28.09 6.45 3.21
CA SER A 437 -27.98 6.19 1.76
C SER A 437 -27.18 7.31 1.08
N GLY A 438 -27.44 8.58 1.39
CA GLY A 438 -26.66 9.69 0.87
C GLY A 438 -25.22 9.69 1.33
N MET A 439 -24.98 9.49 2.62
CA MET A 439 -23.61 9.52 3.18
C MET A 439 -22.80 8.27 2.83
N TYR A 440 -23.33 7.09 3.09
CA TYR A 440 -22.55 5.86 3.03
C TYR A 440 -22.59 5.18 1.66
N ARG A 441 -23.75 5.10 1.02
CA ARG A 441 -23.90 4.39 -0.26
C ARG A 441 -23.38 5.17 -1.45
N ILE A 442 -23.43 6.51 -1.40
CA ILE A 442 -23.09 7.37 -2.51
C ILE A 442 -21.85 8.22 -2.18
N VAL A 443 -21.90 9.07 -1.14
CA VAL A 443 -20.81 10.04 -0.89
C VAL A 443 -19.49 9.35 -0.61
N VAL A 444 -19.43 8.42 0.34
CA VAL A 444 -18.17 7.79 0.77
C VAL A 444 -17.50 7.00 -0.36
N PRO A 445 -18.18 6.13 -1.13
CA PRO A 445 -17.60 5.46 -2.28
C PRO A 445 -17.09 6.41 -3.37
N HIS A 446 -17.86 7.44 -3.72
CA HIS A 446 -17.43 8.41 -4.72
C HIS A 446 -16.30 9.32 -4.22
N LEU A 447 -16.22 9.58 -2.91
CA LEU A 447 -15.11 10.31 -2.30
C LEU A 447 -13.81 9.51 -2.36
N VAL A 448 -13.86 8.18 -2.15
CA VAL A 448 -12.70 7.31 -2.35
C VAL A 448 -12.25 7.32 -3.82
N CYS A 449 -13.20 7.24 -4.76
CA CYS A 449 -12.91 7.36 -6.18
C CYS A 449 -12.27 8.72 -6.52
N TYR A 450 -12.80 9.81 -6.00
CA TYR A 450 -12.27 11.16 -6.17
C TYR A 450 -10.82 11.27 -5.67
N PHE A 451 -10.52 10.74 -4.49
CA PHE A 451 -9.15 10.79 -3.98
C PHE A 451 -8.18 9.89 -4.74
N TRP A 452 -8.61 8.72 -5.20
CA TRP A 452 -7.78 7.91 -6.10
C TRP A 452 -7.47 8.62 -7.42
N TRP A 453 -8.46 9.34 -7.96
CA TRP A 453 -8.25 10.20 -9.13
C TRP A 453 -7.21 11.29 -8.84
N ASN A 454 -7.29 11.96 -7.71
CA ASN A 454 -6.32 12.98 -7.34
C ASN A 454 -4.92 12.40 -7.08
N VAL A 455 -4.82 11.23 -6.49
CA VAL A 455 -3.55 10.50 -6.34
C VAL A 455 -2.94 10.18 -7.71
N MET A 456 -3.75 9.68 -8.64
CA MET A 456 -3.32 9.45 -10.02
C MET A 456 -2.82 10.74 -10.68
N THR A 457 -3.57 11.83 -10.59
CA THR A 457 -3.17 13.12 -11.19
C THR A 457 -1.88 13.67 -10.59
N ALA A 458 -1.61 13.42 -9.31
CA ALA A 458 -0.36 13.81 -8.65
C ALA A 458 0.88 13.09 -9.20
N PHE A 459 0.74 11.86 -9.68
CA PHE A 459 1.83 11.09 -10.28
C PHE A 459 2.08 11.47 -11.75
N TYR A 460 1.06 11.96 -12.46
CA TYR A 460 1.13 12.19 -13.89
C TYR A 460 2.29 13.08 -14.35
N PRO A 461 2.60 14.23 -13.71
CA PRO A 461 3.69 15.10 -14.13
C PRO A 461 5.07 14.43 -14.13
N PHE A 462 5.23 13.36 -13.37
CA PHE A 462 6.47 12.58 -13.24
C PHE A 462 6.45 11.31 -14.08
N THR A 463 5.44 11.11 -14.93
CA THR A 463 5.34 9.96 -15.81
C THR A 463 6.00 10.21 -17.17
N THR A 464 6.37 9.14 -17.84
CA THR A 464 6.84 9.18 -19.23
C THR A 464 5.95 8.29 -20.10
N TRP A 465 5.77 8.64 -21.36
CA TRP A 465 4.98 7.83 -22.29
C TRP A 465 5.50 6.40 -22.41
N LYS A 466 6.82 6.23 -22.43
CA LYS A 466 7.45 4.91 -22.40
C LYS A 466 7.12 4.15 -21.10
N GLY A 467 7.18 4.83 -19.95
CA GLY A 467 6.81 4.25 -18.66
C GLY A 467 5.35 3.86 -18.60
N LEU A 468 4.44 4.71 -19.11
CA LEU A 468 3.00 4.42 -19.14
C LEU A 468 2.69 3.21 -20.04
N ALA A 469 3.27 3.15 -21.24
CA ALA A 469 3.10 2.02 -22.13
C ALA A 469 3.63 0.71 -21.51
N ARG A 470 4.81 0.76 -20.89
CA ARG A 470 5.41 -0.37 -20.16
C ARG A 470 4.52 -0.82 -19.00
N ALA A 471 4.06 0.10 -18.15
CA ALA A 471 3.21 -0.19 -17.01
C ALA A 471 1.87 -0.80 -17.46
N THR A 472 1.21 -0.19 -18.45
CA THR A 472 -0.06 -0.69 -18.98
C THR A 472 0.09 -2.09 -19.57
N ALA A 473 1.11 -2.31 -20.41
CA ALA A 473 1.40 -3.63 -20.97
C ALA A 473 1.72 -4.65 -19.85
N GLY A 474 2.51 -4.25 -18.86
CA GLY A 474 2.86 -5.09 -17.71
C GLY A 474 1.62 -5.54 -16.92
N TYR A 475 0.68 -4.64 -16.64
CA TYR A 475 -0.55 -4.99 -15.93
C TYR A 475 -1.53 -5.82 -16.76
N LEU A 476 -1.66 -5.55 -18.05
CA LEU A 476 -2.49 -6.37 -18.94
C LEU A 476 -1.93 -7.79 -19.11
N LEU A 477 -0.61 -7.91 -19.13
CA LEU A 477 0.07 -9.19 -19.26
C LEU A 477 0.32 -9.88 -17.91
N LEU A 478 0.02 -9.22 -16.78
CA LEU A 478 0.29 -9.75 -15.44
C LEU A 478 -0.19 -11.19 -15.22
N PRO A 479 -1.40 -11.60 -15.64
CA PRO A 479 -1.85 -12.98 -15.47
C PRO A 479 -0.96 -14.00 -16.19
N PHE A 480 -0.36 -13.61 -17.32
CA PHE A 480 0.53 -14.46 -18.12
C PHE A 480 1.99 -14.38 -17.64
N LEU A 481 2.41 -13.22 -17.12
CA LEU A 481 3.77 -13.01 -16.61
C LEU A 481 3.96 -13.55 -15.18
N LEU A 482 2.89 -13.83 -14.44
CA LEU A 482 2.95 -14.29 -13.07
C LEU A 482 3.75 -15.58 -12.91
N PRO A 483 3.61 -16.62 -13.76
CA PRO A 483 4.47 -17.80 -13.72
C PRO A 483 5.94 -17.48 -14.00
N LEU A 484 6.19 -16.58 -14.96
CA LEU A 484 7.55 -16.14 -15.28
C LEU A 484 8.16 -15.35 -14.13
N GLY A 485 7.37 -14.49 -13.47
CA GLY A 485 7.79 -13.75 -12.28
C GLY A 485 8.22 -14.67 -11.13
N VAL A 486 7.48 -15.75 -10.88
CA VAL A 486 7.86 -16.77 -9.88
C VAL A 486 9.19 -17.42 -10.23
N LEU A 487 9.41 -17.78 -11.51
CA LEU A 487 10.68 -18.34 -11.98
C LEU A 487 11.85 -17.35 -11.82
N VAL A 488 11.63 -16.06 -12.13
CA VAL A 488 12.63 -15.01 -11.97
C VAL A 488 12.98 -14.80 -10.50
N VAL A 489 11.97 -14.74 -9.62
CA VAL A 489 12.19 -14.61 -8.16
C VAL A 489 12.94 -15.83 -7.64
N PHE A 490 12.57 -17.03 -8.06
CA PHE A 490 13.27 -18.26 -7.68
C PHE A 490 14.73 -18.25 -8.19
N GLY A 491 14.95 -17.85 -9.44
CA GLY A 491 16.30 -17.69 -10.02
C GLY A 491 17.13 -16.65 -9.29
N LEU A 492 16.50 -15.52 -8.87
CA LEU A 492 17.16 -14.50 -8.07
C LEU A 492 17.56 -15.02 -6.69
N ILE A 493 16.67 -15.77 -6.03
CA ILE A 493 16.97 -16.41 -4.73
C ILE A 493 18.14 -17.39 -4.89
N LEU A 494 18.14 -18.24 -5.93
CA LEU A 494 19.25 -19.15 -6.21
C LEU A 494 20.57 -18.40 -6.50
N TYR A 495 20.49 -17.28 -7.23
CA TYR A 495 21.65 -16.44 -7.50
C TYR A 495 22.17 -15.76 -6.24
N LEU A 496 21.30 -15.24 -5.38
CA LEU A 496 21.68 -14.68 -4.07
C LEU A 496 22.30 -15.76 -3.17
N LEU A 497 21.71 -16.96 -3.15
CA LEU A 497 22.31 -18.09 -2.44
C LEU A 497 23.68 -18.46 -2.99
N TYR A 498 23.84 -18.49 -4.32
CA TYR A 498 25.14 -18.73 -4.96
C TYR A 498 26.17 -17.68 -4.58
N LEU A 499 25.80 -16.38 -4.58
CA LEU A 499 26.68 -15.30 -4.12
C LEU A 499 27.03 -15.44 -2.62
N LEU A 500 26.08 -15.83 -1.79
CA LEU A 500 26.31 -16.12 -0.37
C LEU A 500 27.29 -17.31 -0.20
N PHE A 501 27.18 -18.35 -1.03
CA PHE A 501 28.10 -19.50 -1.02
C PHE A 501 29.53 -19.13 -1.38
N GLN A 502 29.73 -18.15 -2.26
CA GLN A 502 31.06 -17.67 -2.61
C GLN A 502 31.73 -16.82 -1.52
N THR A 503 30.98 -16.26 -0.60
CA THR A 503 31.50 -15.45 0.48
C THR A 503 31.93 -16.34 1.66
N GLN A 504 33.11 -16.04 2.25
CA GLN A 504 33.53 -16.69 3.50
C GLN A 504 32.52 -16.52 4.65
N VAL A 505 31.60 -15.55 4.54
CA VAL A 505 30.48 -15.30 5.45
C VAL A 505 29.53 -16.48 5.50
N PHE A 506 29.32 -17.20 4.39
CA PHE A 506 28.40 -18.35 4.34
C PHE A 506 28.92 -19.54 5.18
N GLY A 507 30.20 -19.89 5.06
CA GLY A 507 30.79 -20.96 5.88
C GLY A 507 30.61 -20.67 7.37
N LYS A 508 30.71 -19.43 7.73
CA LYS A 508 30.58 -18.92 9.10
C LYS A 508 29.14 -18.88 9.58
N LEU A 509 28.22 -18.41 8.72
CA LEU A 509 26.78 -18.43 9.00
C LEU A 509 26.23 -19.85 9.07
N PHE A 510 26.74 -20.75 8.22
CA PHE A 510 26.39 -22.16 8.22
C PHE A 510 26.84 -22.85 9.50
N VAL A 511 28.05 -22.61 9.97
CA VAL A 511 28.56 -23.13 11.25
C VAL A 511 27.72 -22.58 12.42
N THR A 512 27.37 -21.30 12.41
CA THR A 512 26.53 -20.68 13.44
C THR A 512 25.10 -21.26 13.45
N ILE A 513 24.50 -21.48 12.29
CA ILE A 513 23.18 -22.11 12.15
C ILE A 513 23.22 -23.56 12.63
N ILE A 514 24.27 -24.33 12.29
CA ILE A 514 24.41 -25.70 12.80
C ILE A 514 24.54 -25.71 14.32
N LEU A 515 25.37 -24.84 14.89
CA LEU A 515 25.53 -24.72 16.34
C LEU A 515 24.23 -24.32 17.06
N LEU A 516 23.40 -23.45 16.44
CA LEU A 516 22.09 -23.07 16.98
C LEU A 516 21.01 -24.13 16.75
N SER A 517 21.13 -24.95 15.70
CA SER A 517 20.17 -26.02 15.43
C SER A 517 20.26 -27.16 16.45
N ILE A 518 21.45 -27.42 17.02
CA ILE A 518 21.66 -28.44 18.04
C ILE A 518 20.79 -28.19 19.31
N PRO A 519 20.77 -26.98 19.93
CA PRO A 519 19.86 -26.67 21.01
C PRO A 519 18.38 -26.83 20.63
N LEU A 520 18.00 -26.41 19.41
CA LEU A 520 16.64 -26.51 18.90
C LEU A 520 16.18 -27.95 18.74
N LEU A 521 17.03 -28.83 18.17
CA LEU A 521 16.78 -30.26 18.05
C LEU A 521 16.67 -30.92 19.44
N LEU A 522 17.52 -30.52 20.38
CA LEU A 522 17.43 -30.98 21.77
C LEU A 522 16.14 -30.52 22.49
N THR A 523 15.51 -29.42 22.06
CA THR A 523 14.18 -29.05 22.60
C THR A 523 13.04 -29.86 22.02
N GLN A 524 13.12 -30.23 20.74
CA GLN A 524 12.09 -31.04 20.08
C GLN A 524 12.09 -32.51 20.50
N THR A 525 13.25 -33.05 20.90
CA THR A 525 13.32 -34.45 21.40
C THR A 525 12.50 -34.72 22.68
N LYS A 526 12.03 -33.65 23.38
CA LYS A 526 11.02 -33.78 24.46
C LYS A 526 9.69 -34.34 23.97
N SER A 527 9.32 -34.12 22.73
CA SER A 527 8.08 -34.61 22.14
C SER A 527 8.16 -36.07 21.70
N ILE A 528 9.37 -36.57 21.42
CA ILE A 528 9.59 -37.90 20.83
C ILE A 528 9.89 -38.98 21.93
N PHE A 529 10.58 -38.58 22.99
CA PHE A 529 10.94 -39.50 24.10
C PHE A 529 10.16 -39.13 25.36
N GLY A 530 9.02 -39.78 25.56
CA GLY A 530 8.04 -39.53 26.61
C GLY A 530 8.58 -39.22 28.03
N ASN A 531 7.71 -38.64 28.82
CA ASN A 531 7.84 -37.93 30.12
C ASN A 531 8.55 -38.66 31.29
N LYS A 532 9.33 -39.73 31.09
CA LYS A 532 9.92 -40.54 32.15
C LYS A 532 11.44 -40.46 32.34
N ALA A 533 12.15 -39.59 31.64
CA ALA A 533 13.61 -39.46 31.80
C ALA A 533 13.98 -38.40 32.83
N ASN A 534 14.42 -38.83 33.94
CA ASN A 534 15.13 -38.28 35.11
C ASN A 534 15.46 -36.77 35.13
N LYS A 535 15.16 -36.12 36.26
CA LYS A 535 15.50 -34.75 36.65
C LYS A 535 17.00 -34.36 36.46
N SER A 536 17.92 -35.32 36.56
CA SER A 536 19.37 -35.10 36.41
C SER A 536 19.77 -34.80 34.96
N LEU A 537 19.08 -35.40 33.98
CA LEU A 537 19.31 -35.15 32.56
C LEU A 537 18.86 -33.74 32.13
N GLY A 538 17.91 -33.14 32.85
CA GLY A 538 17.40 -31.80 32.59
C GLY A 538 18.44 -30.69 32.87
N SER A 539 19.31 -30.92 33.90
CA SER A 539 20.37 -29.95 34.23
C SER A 539 21.55 -30.02 33.24
N ALA A 540 21.98 -31.22 32.86
CA ALA A 540 23.01 -31.43 31.84
C ALA A 540 22.60 -30.86 30.48
N ARG A 541 21.32 -31.01 30.12
CA ARG A 541 20.75 -30.46 28.91
C ARG A 541 20.79 -28.91 28.87
N LYS A 542 20.45 -28.24 29.98
CA LYS A 542 20.56 -26.76 30.06
C LYS A 542 21.99 -26.27 29.91
N VAL A 543 22.96 -27.00 30.48
CA VAL A 543 24.37 -26.73 30.35
C VAL A 543 24.85 -26.93 28.92
N ILE A 544 24.47 -28.01 28.25
CA ILE A 544 24.79 -28.28 26.85
C ILE A 544 24.20 -27.18 25.94
N MET A 545 22.92 -26.80 26.16
CA MET A 545 22.28 -25.69 25.44
C MET A 545 23.03 -24.39 25.65
N GLY A 546 23.46 -24.07 26.87
CA GLY A 546 24.24 -22.90 27.19
C GLY A 546 25.61 -22.90 26.47
N ILE A 547 26.32 -24.00 26.47
CA ILE A 547 27.61 -24.16 25.81
C ILE A 547 27.50 -23.96 24.29
N PHE A 548 26.53 -24.63 23.63
CA PHE A 548 26.37 -24.48 22.17
C PHE A 548 25.86 -23.07 21.77
N SER A 549 25.01 -22.44 22.59
CA SER A 549 24.61 -21.06 22.35
C SER A 549 25.78 -20.09 22.56
N ALA A 550 26.60 -20.30 23.58
CA ALA A 550 27.82 -19.52 23.81
C ALA A 550 28.85 -19.72 22.68
N LEU A 551 29.06 -20.96 22.21
CA LEU A 551 29.91 -21.27 21.06
C LEU A 551 29.40 -20.60 19.76
N ALA A 552 28.09 -20.56 19.55
CA ALA A 552 27.50 -19.89 18.40
C ALA A 552 27.74 -18.37 18.48
N ILE A 553 27.57 -17.76 19.64
CA ILE A 553 27.86 -16.34 19.87
C ILE A 553 29.36 -16.05 19.72
N VAL A 554 30.22 -16.88 20.30
CA VAL A 554 31.68 -16.77 20.18
C VAL A 554 32.10 -16.94 18.73
N SER A 555 31.55 -17.93 18.00
CA SER A 555 31.84 -18.11 16.58
C SER A 555 31.40 -16.88 15.75
N MET A 556 30.35 -16.21 16.14
CA MET A 556 29.87 -15.00 15.46
C MET A 556 30.74 -13.77 15.77
N ILE A 557 31.28 -13.67 16.97
CA ILE A 557 32.15 -12.54 17.43
C ILE A 557 33.60 -12.71 16.95
N PHE A 558 34.17 -13.90 17.08
CA PHE A 558 35.57 -14.17 16.70
C PHE A 558 35.76 -14.46 15.21
N ILE A 559 34.70 -14.62 14.50
CA ILE A 559 34.76 -14.54 13.06
C ILE A 559 34.99 -13.05 12.76
N GLN A 560 36.27 -12.68 12.62
CA GLN A 560 36.62 -11.46 11.90
C GLN A 560 35.89 -11.51 10.56
N ILE A 561 34.81 -10.79 10.47
CA ILE A 561 34.36 -10.24 9.18
C ILE A 561 35.66 -9.60 8.68
N PRO A 562 36.26 -10.03 7.52
CA PRO A 562 37.23 -9.20 6.89
C PRO A 562 36.49 -7.87 6.82
N GLN A 563 36.89 -6.93 7.68
CA GLN A 563 36.48 -5.57 7.46
C GLN A 563 36.80 -5.41 5.98
N LEU A 564 35.76 -5.06 5.21
CA LEU A 564 35.94 -4.21 4.07
C LEU A 564 36.53 -2.91 4.63
N THR A 565 37.70 -3.02 5.21
CA THR A 565 38.64 -1.90 5.24
C THR A 565 38.68 -1.55 3.77
N PRO A 566 38.24 -0.34 3.40
CA PRO A 566 38.49 0.14 2.06
C PRO A 566 39.94 -0.17 1.86
N PRO A 567 40.32 -0.91 0.77
CA PRO A 567 41.69 -1.35 0.59
C PRO A 567 42.47 -0.11 0.89
N LYS A 568 43.46 -0.18 1.86
CA LYS A 568 44.32 0.95 2.17
C LYS A 568 44.63 1.52 0.82
N THR A 569 44.11 2.72 0.52
CA THR A 569 44.31 3.33 -0.78
C THR A 569 45.82 3.40 -0.90
N LEU A 570 46.37 2.53 -1.69
CA LEU A 570 47.81 2.56 -1.97
C LEU A 570 47.93 3.91 -2.67
N GLU A 571 48.48 4.89 -2.00
CA GLU A 571 48.77 6.19 -2.58
C GLU A 571 50.00 5.98 -3.49
N LEU A 572 49.74 5.39 -4.67
CA LEU A 572 50.75 5.19 -5.68
C LEU A 572 51.01 6.56 -6.32
N SER A 573 52.17 7.16 -5.98
CA SER A 573 52.61 8.39 -6.63
C SER A 573 52.96 8.16 -8.08
N TRP A 574 53.00 9.20 -8.90
CA TRP A 574 53.46 9.10 -10.30
C TRP A 574 54.92 8.63 -10.39
N GLU A 575 55.76 9.09 -9.47
CA GLU A 575 57.19 8.68 -9.42
C GLU A 575 57.32 7.18 -9.13
N ASP A 576 56.54 6.65 -8.16
CA ASP A 576 56.57 5.20 -7.86
C ASP A 576 56.04 4.38 -9.04
N TYR A 577 54.96 4.85 -9.70
CA TYR A 577 54.44 4.19 -10.90
C TYR A 577 55.50 4.16 -12.01
N LYS A 578 56.17 5.29 -12.26
CA LYS A 578 57.20 5.42 -13.28
C LYS A 578 58.39 4.48 -13.02
N LEU A 579 58.84 4.38 -11.78
CA LEU A 579 59.94 3.52 -11.35
C LEU A 579 59.63 2.02 -11.54
N VAL A 580 58.41 1.63 -11.26
CA VAL A 580 58.00 0.21 -11.22
C VAL A 580 57.38 -0.27 -12.53
N CYS A 581 56.63 0.60 -13.22
CA CYS A 581 55.79 0.21 -14.34
C CYS A 581 56.18 0.77 -15.72
N VAL A 582 57.05 1.76 -15.79
CA VAL A 582 57.51 2.28 -17.09
C VAL A 582 58.77 1.54 -17.51
N PRO A 583 58.76 0.79 -18.65
CA PRO A 583 59.91 0.06 -19.10
C PRO A 583 61.03 0.99 -19.56
N THR A 584 62.24 0.71 -19.13
CA THR A 584 63.47 1.29 -19.72
C THR A 584 63.71 0.67 -21.09
N SER A 585 64.40 1.40 -21.98
CA SER A 585 64.55 1.09 -23.42
C SER A 585 65.17 -0.28 -23.80
N SER A 586 65.59 -1.07 -22.84
CA SER A 586 66.22 -2.38 -23.02
C SER A 586 65.41 -3.59 -22.52
N GLU A 587 64.22 -3.40 -21.97
CA GLU A 587 63.54 -4.45 -21.26
C GLU A 587 62.31 -4.98 -22.00
N ASN A 588 61.87 -6.21 -21.63
CA ASN A 588 60.73 -6.89 -22.23
C ASN A 588 59.42 -6.28 -21.75
N VAL A 589 58.74 -5.48 -22.59
CA VAL A 589 57.46 -4.77 -22.29
C VAL A 589 56.36 -5.70 -21.74
N PRO A 590 56.13 -6.92 -22.29
CA PRO A 590 55.15 -7.85 -21.72
C PRO A 590 55.41 -8.24 -20.25
N ALA A 591 56.67 -8.37 -19.86
CA ALA A 591 57.02 -8.72 -18.48
C ALA A 591 56.62 -7.58 -17.50
N TYR A 592 56.82 -6.32 -17.92
CA TYR A 592 56.33 -5.14 -17.16
C TYR A 592 54.84 -5.08 -17.10
N GLN A 593 54.15 -5.33 -18.19
CA GLN A 593 52.70 -5.34 -18.23
C GLN A 593 52.10 -6.38 -17.27
N ILE A 594 52.66 -7.60 -17.23
CA ILE A 594 52.21 -8.65 -16.30
C ILE A 594 52.49 -8.25 -14.86
N ARG A 595 53.67 -7.66 -14.58
CA ARG A 595 53.99 -7.19 -13.22
C ARG A 595 53.08 -6.08 -12.77
N CYS A 596 52.80 -5.11 -13.63
CA CYS A 596 51.98 -3.93 -13.32
C CYS A 596 50.48 -4.19 -13.40
N ALA A 597 50.03 -5.32 -13.97
CA ALA A 597 48.63 -5.73 -13.96
C ALA A 597 48.06 -5.87 -12.54
N GLN A 598 48.93 -6.12 -11.56
CA GLN A 598 48.54 -6.18 -10.14
C GLN A 598 48.01 -4.84 -9.59
N PHE A 599 48.38 -3.70 -10.21
CA PHE A 599 47.88 -2.38 -9.86
C PHE A 599 46.56 -2.01 -10.55
N SER A 600 45.99 -2.91 -11.34
CA SER A 600 44.70 -2.68 -11.97
C SER A 600 43.61 -2.44 -10.89
N GLY A 601 42.81 -1.40 -11.06
CA GLY A 601 41.80 -0.99 -10.10
C GLY A 601 42.30 -0.14 -8.92
N THR A 602 43.63 0.04 -8.75
CA THR A 602 44.22 0.90 -7.71
C THR A 602 43.82 2.35 -7.95
N LYS A 603 43.34 3.04 -6.90
CA LYS A 603 43.03 4.48 -6.94
C LYS A 603 44.35 5.27 -6.87
N VAL A 604 44.50 6.22 -7.77
CA VAL A 604 45.63 7.12 -7.83
C VAL A 604 45.16 8.57 -7.87
N THR A 605 45.94 9.47 -7.27
CA THR A 605 45.70 10.92 -7.33
C THR A 605 46.97 11.57 -7.85
N TRP A 606 46.92 12.04 -9.11
CA TRP A 606 48.08 12.64 -9.78
C TRP A 606 47.77 14.07 -10.24
N LYS A 607 48.82 14.83 -10.50
CA LYS A 607 48.77 16.20 -11.01
C LYS A 607 49.39 16.27 -12.38
N GLY A 608 48.78 17.03 -13.29
CA GLY A 608 49.30 17.21 -14.62
C GLY A 608 48.67 18.36 -15.37
N LYS A 609 49.10 18.58 -16.62
CA LYS A 609 48.57 19.63 -17.50
C LYS A 609 47.61 19.01 -18.50
N TRP A 610 46.42 19.57 -18.60
CA TRP A 610 45.40 19.19 -19.57
C TRP A 610 45.89 19.52 -20.98
N MET A 611 45.95 18.52 -21.86
CA MET A 611 46.42 18.72 -23.23
C MET A 611 45.27 18.81 -24.22
N TRP A 612 44.40 17.85 -24.20
CA TRP A 612 43.28 17.73 -25.12
C TRP A 612 42.17 16.82 -24.55
N SER A 613 40.99 16.98 -25.08
CA SER A 613 39.84 16.12 -24.83
C SER A 613 39.15 15.77 -26.15
N LYS A 614 38.70 14.54 -26.28
CA LYS A 614 37.90 14.08 -27.42
C LYS A 614 36.79 13.14 -26.99
N ILE A 615 35.72 13.08 -27.75
CA ILE A 615 34.68 12.10 -27.59
C ILE A 615 35.22 10.76 -28.09
N SER A 616 35.28 9.75 -27.24
CA SER A 616 35.69 8.40 -27.60
C SER A 616 34.55 7.55 -28.10
N LYS A 617 33.34 7.74 -27.53
CA LYS A 617 32.14 7.00 -27.87
C LYS A 617 30.88 7.84 -27.61
N ILE A 618 29.91 7.72 -28.52
CA ILE A 618 28.56 8.24 -28.35
C ILE A 618 27.63 7.04 -28.33
N GLU A 619 26.88 6.89 -27.26
CA GLU A 619 25.85 5.86 -27.12
C GLU A 619 24.48 6.53 -27.13
N ASN A 620 23.60 6.12 -28.02
CA ASN A 620 22.22 6.56 -28.08
C ASN A 620 21.29 5.36 -28.29
N THR A 621 20.79 4.84 -27.18
CA THR A 621 19.89 3.66 -27.22
C THR A 621 18.58 4.00 -27.93
N ALA A 622 18.06 5.23 -27.80
CA ALA A 622 16.84 5.66 -28.47
C ALA A 622 17.03 5.66 -29.99
N GLU A 623 18.13 6.21 -30.49
CA GLU A 623 18.46 6.24 -31.92
C GLU A 623 18.65 4.83 -32.48
N SER A 624 19.33 3.94 -31.74
CA SER A 624 19.53 2.54 -32.16
C SER A 624 18.21 1.79 -32.34
N VAL A 625 17.26 2.00 -31.41
CA VAL A 625 15.92 1.40 -31.49
C VAL A 625 15.09 1.98 -32.63
N LEU A 626 15.13 3.32 -32.80
CA LEU A 626 14.37 4.00 -33.85
C LEU A 626 14.88 3.63 -35.24
N ASN A 627 16.17 3.47 -35.41
CA ASN A 627 16.79 3.04 -36.67
C ASN A 627 16.48 1.58 -37.06
N ALA A 628 16.14 0.74 -36.07
CA ALA A 628 15.70 -0.64 -36.33
C ALA A 628 14.24 -0.73 -36.83
N LEU A 629 13.46 0.34 -36.72
CA LEU A 629 12.05 0.37 -37.13
C LEU A 629 11.88 0.83 -38.59
N PRO A 630 10.80 0.38 -39.28
CA PRO A 630 10.45 0.89 -40.60
C PRO A 630 10.26 2.41 -40.61
N SER A 631 10.67 3.07 -41.69
CA SER A 631 10.73 4.56 -41.80
C SER A 631 9.39 5.27 -41.55
N PHE A 632 8.26 4.64 -41.86
CA PHE A 632 6.93 5.21 -41.62
C PHE A 632 6.56 5.25 -40.13
N ILE A 633 7.17 4.39 -39.30
CA ILE A 633 7.00 4.36 -37.85
C ILE A 633 8.09 5.20 -37.16
N SER A 634 9.34 5.08 -37.63
CA SER A 634 10.47 5.76 -37.00
C SER A 634 10.40 7.28 -37.11
N ARG A 635 10.00 7.85 -38.26
CA ARG A 635 9.91 9.31 -38.47
C ARG A 635 9.02 10.03 -37.43
N PRO A 636 7.75 9.64 -37.22
CA PRO A 636 6.96 10.27 -36.15
C PRO A 636 7.53 10.04 -34.77
N LEU A 637 8.14 8.88 -34.50
CA LEU A 637 8.74 8.57 -33.22
C LEU A 637 9.97 9.41 -32.93
N TYR A 638 10.76 9.83 -33.95
CA TYR A 638 11.85 10.78 -33.79
C TYR A 638 11.38 12.13 -33.24
N CYS A 639 10.19 12.59 -33.61
CA CYS A 639 9.61 13.82 -33.09
C CYS A 639 8.89 13.66 -31.73
N ILE A 640 8.46 12.46 -31.39
CA ILE A 640 7.84 12.16 -30.09
C ILE A 640 8.90 11.98 -28.99
N TYR A 641 10.00 11.33 -29.30
CA TYR A 641 11.08 11.03 -28.35
C TYR A 641 12.18 12.08 -28.31
N GLY A 642 12.34 12.83 -29.38
CA GLY A 642 13.40 13.79 -29.52
C GLY A 642 12.91 15.23 -29.46
N GLU A 643 13.78 16.12 -29.86
CA GLU A 643 13.51 17.56 -29.93
C GLU A 643 13.38 18.02 -31.38
N ARG A 644 12.50 18.99 -31.57
CA ARG A 644 12.39 19.63 -32.87
C ARG A 644 13.61 20.53 -33.08
N ARG A 645 14.19 20.48 -34.28
CA ARG A 645 15.31 21.34 -34.64
C ARG A 645 14.84 22.79 -34.67
N PRO A 646 15.65 23.75 -34.18
CA PRO A 646 15.33 25.15 -34.29
C PRO A 646 15.25 25.55 -35.78
N ASP A 647 14.31 26.43 -36.09
CA ASP A 647 14.17 26.96 -37.44
C ASP A 647 15.42 27.79 -37.81
N CYS A 648 15.93 27.60 -39.05
CA CYS A 648 17.16 28.29 -39.51
C CYS A 648 16.84 29.75 -39.82
N ASP A 649 17.25 30.66 -38.94
CA ASP A 649 17.07 32.10 -39.10
C ASP A 649 18.41 32.80 -39.33
N GLU A 650 18.57 33.40 -40.49
CA GLU A 650 19.80 34.12 -40.93
C GLU A 650 20.10 35.34 -40.05
N THR A 651 19.07 35.92 -39.41
CA THR A 651 19.20 37.16 -38.63
C THR A 651 19.67 36.92 -37.19
N SER A 652 19.41 35.74 -36.64
CA SER A 652 19.67 35.44 -35.24
C SER A 652 20.89 34.50 -35.04
N MET A 653 21.38 33.82 -36.10
CA MET A 653 22.45 32.83 -36.01
C MET A 653 23.78 33.30 -36.62
N PRO A 654 24.94 32.91 -36.06
CA PRO A 654 26.24 33.07 -36.70
C PRO A 654 26.27 32.35 -38.06
N LYS A 655 26.98 32.93 -39.04
CA LYS A 655 27.03 32.41 -40.43
C LYS A 655 27.36 30.92 -40.52
N ASP A 656 28.28 30.44 -39.70
CA ASP A 656 28.67 29.04 -39.72
C ASP A 656 27.55 28.11 -39.15
N THR A 657 26.88 28.55 -38.10
CA THR A 657 25.73 27.84 -37.52
C THR A 657 24.53 27.83 -38.46
N PHE A 658 24.27 28.93 -39.16
CA PHE A 658 23.23 29.02 -40.16
C PHE A 658 23.49 28.09 -41.34
N ARG A 659 24.73 28.05 -41.84
CA ARG A 659 25.10 27.13 -42.92
C ARG A 659 24.98 25.68 -42.52
N HIS A 660 25.38 25.32 -41.29
CA HIS A 660 25.18 24.00 -40.69
C HIS A 660 23.70 23.64 -40.56
N CYS A 661 22.91 24.57 -40.03
CA CYS A 661 21.45 24.45 -39.92
C CYS A 661 20.80 24.11 -41.26
N LYS A 662 21.10 24.88 -42.30
CA LYS A 662 20.57 24.65 -43.66
C LYS A 662 20.99 23.34 -44.29
N LEU A 663 22.21 22.89 -44.04
CA LEU A 663 22.65 21.56 -44.50
C LEU A 663 21.84 20.43 -43.84
N ILE A 664 21.55 20.57 -42.55
CA ILE A 664 20.75 19.60 -41.84
C ILE A 664 19.27 19.64 -42.26
N GLU A 665 18.71 20.83 -42.50
CA GLU A 665 17.35 21.00 -43.01
C GLU A 665 17.20 20.34 -44.40
N SER A 666 18.22 20.44 -45.24
CA SER A 666 18.24 19.80 -46.55
C SER A 666 18.25 18.24 -46.45
N ALA A 667 18.68 17.67 -45.33
CA ALA A 667 18.63 16.23 -45.07
C ALA A 667 17.23 15.72 -44.72
N GLY A 668 16.23 16.61 -44.60
CA GLY A 668 14.81 16.27 -44.45
C GLY A 668 14.41 15.68 -43.08
N GLN A 669 15.26 15.87 -42.06
CA GLN A 669 14.95 15.46 -40.70
C GLN A 669 14.55 16.68 -39.84
N SER A 670 13.28 16.77 -39.50
CA SER A 670 12.75 17.89 -38.68
C SER A 670 12.98 17.72 -37.19
N CYS A 671 13.29 16.51 -36.74
CA CYS A 671 13.49 16.18 -35.33
C CYS A 671 14.75 15.32 -35.11
N HIS A 672 15.33 15.40 -33.92
CA HIS A 672 16.51 14.62 -33.53
C HIS A 672 16.38 14.08 -32.11
N VAL A 673 17.12 13.03 -31.79
CA VAL A 673 17.17 12.38 -30.47
C VAL A 673 18.53 12.58 -29.79
N GLN A 674 19.25 13.64 -30.13
CA GLN A 674 20.57 13.93 -29.56
C GLN A 674 20.55 14.22 -28.05
N ASN A 675 19.40 14.65 -27.54
CA ASN A 675 19.15 14.81 -26.09
C ASN A 675 19.31 13.51 -25.29
N HIS A 676 19.31 12.34 -25.97
CA HIS A 676 19.54 11.03 -25.35
C HIS A 676 20.97 10.50 -25.55
N ASN A 677 21.89 11.31 -26.09
CA ASN A 677 23.29 10.92 -26.25
C ASN A 677 23.96 10.81 -24.89
N VAL A 678 24.66 9.70 -24.70
CA VAL A 678 25.57 9.46 -23.59
C VAL A 678 26.99 9.48 -24.13
N TYR A 679 27.76 10.45 -23.67
CA TYR A 679 29.11 10.66 -24.14
C TYR A 679 30.14 9.98 -23.24
N SER A 680 31.13 9.33 -23.86
CA SER A 680 32.35 8.91 -23.20
C SER A 680 33.52 9.72 -23.76
N PHE A 681 34.31 10.29 -22.88
CA PHE A 681 35.43 11.15 -23.23
C PHE A 681 36.74 10.45 -22.98
N GLN A 682 37.72 10.73 -23.84
CA GLN A 682 39.10 10.44 -23.61
C GLN A 682 39.87 11.75 -23.51
N ILE A 683 40.61 11.91 -22.42
CA ILE A 683 41.32 13.13 -22.07
C ILE A 683 42.81 12.81 -21.97
N GLY A 684 43.63 13.61 -22.61
CA GLY A 684 45.08 13.51 -22.49
C GLY A 684 45.63 14.52 -21.49
N VAL A 685 46.30 14.04 -20.48
CA VAL A 685 46.98 14.85 -19.45
C VAL A 685 48.50 14.59 -19.52
N ASN A 686 49.30 15.65 -19.55
CA ASN A 686 50.75 15.56 -19.52
C ASN A 686 51.25 15.62 -18.07
N ILE A 687 52.02 14.60 -17.69
CA ILE A 687 52.74 14.54 -16.40
C ILE A 687 54.21 14.32 -16.70
N GLU A 688 55.05 15.27 -16.44
CA GLU A 688 56.53 15.15 -16.63
C GLU A 688 56.95 14.58 -18.00
N ASN A 689 56.34 15.09 -19.08
CA ASN A 689 56.55 14.61 -20.47
C ASN A 689 55.97 13.22 -20.82
N ALA A 690 55.21 12.61 -19.95
CA ALA A 690 54.40 11.41 -20.23
C ALA A 690 52.93 11.77 -20.41
N THR A 691 52.26 11.14 -21.37
CA THR A 691 50.83 11.37 -21.61
C THR A 691 50.02 10.29 -20.92
N VAL A 692 49.20 10.68 -19.96
CA VAL A 692 48.24 9.82 -19.27
C VAL A 692 46.87 9.99 -19.89
N PHE A 693 46.18 8.89 -20.18
CA PHE A 693 44.81 8.93 -20.70
C PHE A 693 43.78 8.78 -19.59
N LEU A 694 42.88 9.75 -19.51
CA LEU A 694 41.75 9.67 -18.61
C LEU A 694 40.49 9.29 -19.40
N GLU A 695 39.77 8.29 -18.93
CA GLU A 695 38.48 7.87 -19.45
C GLU A 695 37.38 8.47 -18.55
N ALA A 696 36.59 9.36 -19.10
CA ALA A 696 35.53 10.06 -18.38
C ALA A 696 34.14 9.76 -18.98
N GLY A 697 33.16 9.54 -18.14
CA GLY A 697 31.77 9.34 -18.55
C GLY A 697 31.01 10.65 -18.73
N ASN A 698 29.74 10.53 -19.06
CA ASN A 698 28.85 11.67 -19.36
C ASN A 698 28.74 12.71 -18.21
N GLY A 699 28.91 12.31 -16.96
CA GLY A 699 28.92 13.22 -15.80
C GLY A 699 30.02 14.29 -15.83
N PHE A 700 31.04 14.11 -16.67
CA PHE A 700 32.15 15.07 -16.85
C PHE A 700 31.94 15.99 -18.06
N LEU A 701 30.76 16.00 -18.69
CA LEU A 701 30.50 16.82 -19.89
C LEU A 701 30.78 18.31 -19.64
N SER A 702 30.27 18.86 -18.54
CA SER A 702 30.47 20.27 -18.15
C SER A 702 31.94 20.59 -17.92
N VAL A 703 32.69 19.67 -17.28
CA VAL A 703 34.12 19.80 -17.02
C VAL A 703 34.91 19.81 -18.33
N VAL A 704 34.64 18.84 -19.20
CA VAL A 704 35.33 18.70 -20.50
C VAL A 704 35.07 19.93 -21.40
N MET A 705 33.88 20.51 -21.34
CA MET A 705 33.53 21.72 -22.11
C MET A 705 34.15 23.02 -21.56
N ALA A 706 34.39 23.07 -20.25
CA ALA A 706 34.99 24.24 -19.60
C ALA A 706 36.53 24.26 -19.60
N MET A 707 37.17 23.10 -19.67
CA MET A 707 38.63 22.99 -19.60
C MET A 707 39.33 23.47 -20.86
N LYS A 708 40.38 24.26 -20.67
CA LYS A 708 41.28 24.77 -21.74
C LYS A 708 42.60 24.03 -21.71
N ASN A 709 43.28 23.98 -22.84
CA ASN A 709 44.64 23.43 -22.95
C ASN A 709 45.57 24.16 -21.98
N GLU A 710 46.49 23.39 -21.36
CA GLU A 710 47.50 23.86 -20.41
C GLU A 710 46.99 24.15 -18.98
N ASN A 711 45.69 23.98 -18.69
CA ASN A 711 45.22 24.10 -17.32
C ASN A 711 45.84 23.00 -16.44
N GLU A 712 46.38 23.39 -15.28
CA GLU A 712 46.81 22.43 -14.26
C GLU A 712 45.64 21.78 -13.58
N VAL A 713 45.62 20.45 -13.57
CA VAL A 713 44.54 19.66 -12.98
C VAL A 713 45.14 18.62 -12.01
N GLU A 714 44.48 18.48 -10.89
CA GLU A 714 44.65 17.34 -10.01
C GLU A 714 43.48 16.38 -10.21
N PHE A 715 43.76 15.12 -10.55
CA PHE A 715 42.70 14.16 -10.83
C PHE A 715 42.89 12.89 -9.99
N THR A 716 41.77 12.33 -9.58
CA THR A 716 41.70 11.05 -8.89
C THR A 716 40.96 10.07 -9.78
N GLY A 717 41.53 8.89 -9.96
CA GLY A 717 40.91 7.85 -10.76
C GLY A 717 41.43 6.46 -10.41
N SER A 718 40.90 5.45 -11.09
CA SER A 718 41.35 4.07 -10.97
C SER A 718 42.13 3.66 -12.23
N LEU A 719 43.28 3.01 -12.06
CA LEU A 719 44.09 2.46 -13.15
C LEU A 719 43.32 1.33 -13.85
N VAL A 720 43.05 1.46 -15.16
CA VAL A 720 42.23 0.48 -15.91
C VAL A 720 42.99 -0.18 -17.04
N GLY A 721 43.85 0.55 -17.71
CA GLY A 721 44.57 0.03 -18.89
C GLY A 721 45.94 0.66 -19.12
N GLY A 722 46.65 0.20 -20.13
CA GLY A 722 47.99 0.70 -20.46
C GLY A 722 49.02 0.50 -19.34
N LEU A 723 48.76 -0.40 -18.39
CA LEU A 723 49.64 -0.69 -17.27
C LEU A 723 50.96 -1.32 -17.79
N GLY A 724 52.06 -0.87 -17.24
CA GLY A 724 53.38 -1.30 -17.73
C GLY A 724 53.80 -0.59 -19.02
N THR A 725 53.24 0.56 -19.34
CA THR A 725 53.62 1.46 -20.42
C THR A 725 53.77 2.89 -19.93
N SER A 726 54.35 3.77 -20.75
CA SER A 726 54.46 5.20 -20.47
C SER A 726 53.11 5.97 -20.59
N THR A 727 52.05 5.29 -21.07
CA THR A 727 50.74 5.89 -21.34
C THR A 727 49.64 5.12 -20.66
N PRO A 728 49.54 5.13 -19.32
CA PRO A 728 48.49 4.42 -18.61
C PRO A 728 47.10 5.06 -18.84
N SER A 729 46.07 4.23 -18.84
CA SER A 729 44.65 4.68 -18.85
C SER A 729 44.08 4.62 -17.47
N ILE A 730 43.43 5.71 -17.07
CA ILE A 730 42.79 5.91 -15.76
C ILE A 730 41.32 6.21 -15.96
N LYS A 731 40.44 5.43 -15.32
CA LYS A 731 39.03 5.77 -15.22
C LYS A 731 38.85 6.92 -14.23
N LEU A 732 38.45 8.06 -14.73
CA LEU A 732 38.32 9.29 -13.95
C LEU A 732 37.19 9.16 -12.94
N ILE A 733 37.49 9.53 -11.68
CA ILE A 733 36.50 9.59 -10.57
C ILE A 733 36.26 11.05 -10.18
N LYS A 734 37.34 11.87 -10.10
CA LYS A 734 37.27 13.25 -9.65
C LYS A 734 38.33 14.08 -10.31
N VAL A 735 38.05 15.32 -10.64
CA VAL A 735 38.99 16.34 -11.10
C VAL A 735 38.90 17.55 -10.19
N LEU A 736 40.04 18.04 -9.75
CA LEU A 736 40.18 19.23 -8.93
C LEU A 736 41.01 20.27 -9.72
N ASN A 737 40.41 21.45 -9.93
CA ASN A 737 41.12 22.64 -10.42
C ASN A 737 40.70 23.82 -9.53
N ARG A 738 41.55 24.88 -9.45
CA ARG A 738 41.21 26.08 -8.67
C ARG A 738 39.88 26.71 -9.09
N GLU A 739 39.62 26.81 -10.36
CA GLU A 739 38.33 27.31 -10.89
C GLU A 739 37.14 26.36 -10.59
N MET A 740 37.40 25.05 -10.47
CA MET A 740 36.40 24.07 -10.11
C MET A 740 36.18 23.95 -8.61
N ALA A 741 37.11 24.37 -7.77
CA ALA A 741 36.86 24.51 -6.34
C ALA A 741 35.75 25.53 -6.06
N GLU A 742 35.63 26.55 -6.90
CA GLU A 742 34.51 27.51 -6.86
C GLU A 742 33.19 26.88 -7.30
N ILE A 743 33.19 26.03 -8.34
CA ILE A 743 32.01 25.29 -8.80
C ILE A 743 31.60 24.20 -7.79
N MET A 744 32.57 23.53 -7.14
CA MET A 744 32.28 22.51 -6.12
C MET A 744 31.89 23.10 -4.76
N ASN A 745 32.34 24.31 -4.43
CA ASN A 745 31.82 25.05 -3.27
C ASN A 745 30.39 25.53 -3.53
N ASN A 746 30.06 25.87 -4.78
CA ASN A 746 28.68 26.13 -5.17
C ASN A 746 27.80 24.87 -5.11
N GLU A 747 28.35 23.66 -5.39
CA GLU A 747 27.60 22.41 -5.21
C GLU A 747 27.36 22.08 -3.72
N GLN A 748 28.24 22.46 -2.80
CA GLN A 748 27.99 22.30 -1.36
C GLN A 748 27.03 23.35 -0.80
N GLU A 749 27.04 24.58 -1.32
CA GLU A 749 25.97 25.57 -1.09
C GLU A 749 24.68 25.17 -1.78
N GLU A 750 24.74 24.51 -2.94
CA GLU A 750 23.56 23.88 -3.59
C GLU A 750 23.01 22.72 -2.77
N ASP A 751 23.79 21.96 -2.02
CA ASP A 751 23.27 20.92 -1.15
C ASP A 751 22.46 21.49 0.04
N GLU A 752 22.92 22.57 0.71
CA GLU A 752 22.12 23.25 1.73
C GLU A 752 20.89 23.95 1.16
N GLN A 753 21.00 24.54 -0.02
CA GLN A 753 19.87 25.06 -0.80
C GLN A 753 18.97 23.95 -1.33
N PHE A 754 19.50 22.76 -1.62
CA PHE A 754 18.74 21.58 -2.04
C PHE A 754 17.80 21.10 -0.93
N TYR A 755 18.21 21.08 0.35
CA TYR A 755 17.32 20.71 1.45
C TYR A 755 16.21 21.72 1.67
N THR A 756 16.50 23.01 1.67
CA THR A 756 15.49 24.08 1.75
C THR A 756 14.57 24.11 0.54
N ARG A 757 15.06 23.85 -0.65
CA ARG A 757 14.30 23.70 -1.89
C ARG A 757 13.39 22.46 -1.84
N SER A 758 13.90 21.34 -1.34
CA SER A 758 13.14 20.09 -1.22
C SER A 758 11.93 20.22 -0.29
N PHE A 759 12.06 20.94 0.84
CA PHE A 759 10.93 21.20 1.73
C PHE A 759 9.91 22.17 1.11
N LYS A 760 10.35 23.19 0.43
CA LYS A 760 9.46 24.12 -0.29
C LYS A 760 8.71 23.43 -1.42
N ASP A 761 9.39 22.59 -2.19
CA ASP A 761 8.77 21.78 -3.25
C ASP A 761 7.80 20.74 -2.68
N ALA A 762 8.11 20.15 -1.54
CA ALA A 762 7.22 19.23 -0.84
C ALA A 762 5.96 19.95 -0.32
N ALA A 763 6.11 21.13 0.24
CA ALA A 763 4.98 21.97 0.66
C ALA A 763 4.11 22.35 -0.53
N ARG A 764 4.72 22.72 -1.67
CA ARG A 764 4.03 23.04 -2.93
C ARG A 764 3.23 21.84 -3.45
N VAL A 765 3.85 20.68 -3.54
CA VAL A 765 3.18 19.47 -4.05
C VAL A 765 2.03 19.07 -3.14
N THR A 766 2.23 19.11 -1.82
CA THR A 766 1.20 18.77 -0.83
C THR A 766 0.04 19.75 -0.86
N PHE A 767 0.33 21.04 -0.89
CA PHE A 767 -0.69 22.07 -0.97
C PHE A 767 -1.49 21.96 -2.27
N ASN A 768 -0.80 21.83 -3.40
CA ASN A 768 -1.41 21.74 -4.72
C ASN A 768 -2.26 20.47 -4.86
N PHE A 769 -1.92 19.37 -4.20
CA PHE A 769 -2.75 18.16 -4.19
C PHE A 769 -4.18 18.42 -3.69
N PHE A 770 -4.32 19.28 -2.68
CA PHE A 770 -5.63 19.56 -2.08
C PHE A 770 -6.34 20.79 -2.64
N PHE A 771 -5.63 21.75 -3.23
CA PHE A 771 -6.18 23.07 -3.54
C PHE A 771 -6.04 23.49 -5.00
N PHE A 772 -5.18 22.82 -5.78
CA PHE A 772 -5.08 23.10 -7.21
C PHE A 772 -6.35 22.63 -7.94
N PRO A 773 -6.88 23.37 -8.95
CA PRO A 773 -6.34 24.54 -9.62
C PRO A 773 -6.79 25.90 -9.06
N VAL A 774 -7.49 25.96 -7.95
CA VAL A 774 -8.03 27.22 -7.37
C VAL A 774 -6.92 28.03 -6.71
N PHE A 775 -6.14 27.37 -5.88
CA PHE A 775 -5.00 27.96 -5.22
C PHE A 775 -3.73 27.26 -5.67
N GLU A 776 -2.74 28.06 -6.01
CA GLU A 776 -1.42 27.60 -6.37
C GLU A 776 -0.41 28.13 -5.36
N TYR A 777 0.40 27.25 -4.80
CA TYR A 777 1.49 27.62 -3.93
C TYR A 777 2.68 28.07 -4.80
N SER A 778 3.03 29.35 -4.72
CA SER A 778 4.22 29.93 -5.34
C SER A 778 5.26 30.17 -4.26
N ALA A 779 6.25 29.29 -4.17
CA ALA A 779 7.45 29.61 -3.38
C ALA A 779 8.35 30.55 -4.23
N PHE A 780 8.68 31.69 -3.68
CA PHE A 780 9.76 32.53 -4.21
C PHE A 780 11.10 31.90 -3.88
#